data_f80b570432e0b987a439d8ff3ef8a2ff
#
_entry.id   f80b570432e0b987a439d8ff3ef8a2ff
#
_cell.length_a   1.000
_cell.length_b   1.000
_cell.length_c   1.000
_cell.angle_alpha   90.00
_cell.angle_beta   90.00
_cell.angle_gamma   90.00
#
_symmetry.space_group_name_H-M   'P 1'
#
loop_
_entity.id
_entity.type
_entity.pdbx_description
1 polymer ?
#
loop_
_entity_poly.entity_id
_entity_poly.type
_entity_poly.pdbx_seq_one_letter_code
_entity_poly.pdbx_strand_id
1 'polypeptide(L)'
;MSEDRRRIPEFYKLSVEERVRAVHERGLINTADFRALATGEHTLGLDSADKMIENVVGVMGMPLGLGMNLVVNEQQYIVPMVVEEPSVVAALGSACKLIRACGGFKAEATDPILIGQIQILNLPDMEKAKQALRERRNDIINLANSLHPNMVARGGGARDIELFVHPLPSSAKQMLVVHLLVDTRDAMGANLVNGMCEGVAPLVESITGGEVFLRILSNLADRSVVRASCKIPVEQLAGKGYTGVQARDGIIVAGEFAAVDPYRAATHNKGIMNGIDPIAIATGNDWRAIEAGAHAYAARGGRYSSLTEWWADEAGNLCGRIELPIKVGIVGAPIESNPTVALNLRLLGVNSAVELAQVMGAAGLAQNFAAIRALATEGIQKGHMTLHARSVVTAAGAPKEIFDEVLERLIQSGVIKVWKAQELVAEVQDERHKAAAGPRRKRSKEAAMGVGYGKVILLGEHAVVYGRHAIAAPIPLAIKALVEDCDEGIHLLIPRWNVEYRLASNPNERRSFERPAGALLDHLGLSKRAMKIEVFPEIPRSMGLGGSAAMAVAIVRALDKHFRLKLKDDEVNRLAFESEKLAHGNPSGLDNTLACYGKALVFRAGDPPLVEPLNIREPIPAVIGMTGLEGLTAKTVGRVREAWQQDNKLYERIFDQIDALTLRGIQAIQDNDLPTLGQLMNICQGMLNALQVSTPELEKVCAIARENGALGAKLTGGGGGGSIIAICDGDTEPVVSAIRAAGFQALPVHLGADLNGA
;
A
#
# COMPACT_ATOMS: atom_id res chain seq x y z
N MET A 1 -36.61 16.19 21.85
CA MET A 1 -35.36 15.44 22.03
C MET A 1 -34.65 15.46 20.67
N SER A 2 -33.61 16.27 20.50
CA SER A 2 -32.82 16.29 19.25
C SER A 2 -32.13 14.93 19.11
N GLU A 3 -32.51 14.17 18.08
CA GLU A 3 -31.82 12.96 17.68
C GLU A 3 -30.31 13.28 17.56
N ASP A 4 -29.48 12.53 18.28
CA ASP A 4 -28.04 12.81 18.29
C ASP A 4 -27.46 12.60 16.89
N ARG A 5 -27.18 13.71 16.19
CA ARG A 5 -26.73 13.74 14.80
C ARG A 5 -25.45 12.91 14.57
N ARG A 6 -24.66 12.67 15.61
CA ARG A 6 -23.38 11.93 15.55
C ARG A 6 -23.55 10.43 15.74
N ARG A 7 -24.77 9.95 15.98
CA ARG A 7 -25.07 8.52 16.08
C ARG A 7 -25.49 7.94 14.73
N ILE A 8 -24.59 7.20 14.08
CA ILE A 8 -24.86 6.50 12.81
C ILE A 8 -24.76 4.99 13.06
N PRO A 9 -25.91 4.28 13.21
CA PRO A 9 -25.93 2.84 13.42
C PRO A 9 -25.30 2.10 12.25
N GLU A 10 -24.58 1.01 12.53
CA GLU A 10 -24.02 0.12 11.51
C GLU A 10 -23.14 0.78 10.43
N PHE A 11 -22.56 1.93 10.74
CA PHE A 11 -21.70 2.72 9.84
C PHE A 11 -20.65 1.88 9.09
N TYR A 12 -20.11 0.87 9.75
CA TYR A 12 -19.09 -0.03 9.18
C TYR A 12 -19.61 -0.93 8.06
N LYS A 13 -20.95 -1.13 7.95
CA LYS A 13 -21.58 -1.92 6.89
C LYS A 13 -21.78 -1.13 5.60
N LEU A 14 -21.79 0.20 5.69
CA LEU A 14 -22.00 1.09 4.57
C LEU A 14 -20.80 1.08 3.62
N SER A 15 -21.03 1.29 2.32
CA SER A 15 -19.99 1.58 1.34
C SER A 15 -19.34 2.95 1.64
N VAL A 16 -18.19 3.26 1.02
CA VAL A 16 -17.52 4.55 1.22
C VAL A 16 -18.43 5.71 0.83
N GLU A 17 -19.11 5.61 -0.31
CA GLU A 17 -20.06 6.62 -0.79
C GLU A 17 -21.24 6.82 0.19
N GLU A 18 -21.84 5.72 0.68
CA GLU A 18 -22.91 5.78 1.67
C GLU A 18 -22.46 6.37 3.00
N ARG A 19 -21.21 6.11 3.43
CA ARG A 19 -20.64 6.73 4.63
C ARG A 19 -20.52 8.24 4.49
N VAL A 20 -19.98 8.72 3.37
CA VAL A 20 -19.84 10.15 3.09
C VAL A 20 -21.21 10.81 3.02
N ARG A 21 -22.18 10.17 2.37
CA ARG A 21 -23.57 10.63 2.30
C ARG A 21 -24.22 10.71 3.69
N ALA A 22 -24.10 9.68 4.50
CA ALA A 22 -24.67 9.63 5.84
C ALA A 22 -24.12 10.73 6.77
N VAL A 23 -22.85 11.07 6.65
CA VAL A 23 -22.21 12.16 7.40
C VAL A 23 -22.75 13.53 6.93
N HIS A 24 -22.93 13.72 5.62
CA HIS A 24 -23.47 14.94 5.03
C HIS A 24 -24.97 15.16 5.37
N GLU A 25 -25.80 14.14 5.21
CA GLU A 25 -27.24 14.20 5.50
C GLU A 25 -27.52 14.57 6.97
N ARG A 26 -26.60 14.24 7.87
CA ARG A 26 -26.69 14.63 9.28
C ARG A 26 -26.15 16.04 9.57
N GLY A 27 -25.73 16.77 8.54
CA GLY A 27 -25.21 18.14 8.66
C GLY A 27 -23.88 18.23 9.41
N LEU A 28 -23.07 17.17 9.39
CA LEU A 28 -21.75 17.12 10.04
C LEU A 28 -20.65 17.70 9.16
N ILE A 29 -20.85 17.67 7.83
CA ILE A 29 -20.00 18.31 6.82
C ILE A 29 -20.89 19.11 5.87
N ASN A 30 -20.31 20.13 5.26
CA ASN A 30 -21.01 20.96 4.28
C ASN A 30 -21.01 20.31 2.87
N THR A 31 -21.75 20.91 1.92
CA THR A 31 -21.86 20.36 0.56
C THR A 31 -20.54 20.36 -0.22
N ALA A 32 -19.65 21.32 0.05
CA ALA A 32 -18.32 21.36 -0.58
C ALA A 32 -17.44 20.21 -0.08
N ASP A 33 -17.44 19.99 1.24
CA ASP A 33 -16.73 18.85 1.86
C ASP A 33 -17.28 17.51 1.37
N PHE A 34 -18.63 17.39 1.23
CA PHE A 34 -19.26 16.21 0.69
C PHE A 34 -18.77 15.89 -0.74
N ARG A 35 -18.78 16.89 -1.63
CA ARG A 35 -18.31 16.71 -3.00
C ARG A 35 -16.84 16.29 -3.03
N ALA A 36 -15.98 16.98 -2.29
CA ALA A 36 -14.57 16.72 -2.23
C ALA A 36 -14.24 15.30 -1.74
N LEU A 37 -14.94 14.79 -0.71
CA LEU A 37 -14.77 13.41 -0.24
C LEU A 37 -15.35 12.38 -1.24
N ALA A 38 -16.48 12.68 -1.88
CA ALA A 38 -17.13 11.76 -2.82
C ALA A 38 -16.34 11.58 -4.12
N THR A 39 -15.66 12.64 -4.59
CA THR A 39 -14.81 12.59 -5.80
C THR A 39 -13.37 12.16 -5.54
N GLY A 40 -12.95 12.10 -4.27
CA GLY A 40 -11.55 11.85 -3.89
C GLY A 40 -10.61 13.03 -4.18
N GLU A 41 -11.14 14.21 -4.54
CA GLU A 41 -10.37 15.42 -4.84
C GLU A 41 -9.87 16.16 -3.58
N HIS A 42 -10.21 15.66 -2.40
CA HIS A 42 -9.85 16.28 -1.12
C HIS A 42 -8.46 15.86 -0.63
N THR A 43 -7.52 15.79 -1.55
CA THR A 43 -6.11 15.51 -1.24
C THR A 43 -5.28 16.78 -1.35
N LEU A 44 -4.16 16.80 -0.63
CA LEU A 44 -3.19 17.88 -0.74
C LEU A 44 -2.70 18.02 -2.19
N GLY A 45 -2.90 19.18 -2.81
CA GLY A 45 -2.39 19.45 -4.15
C GLY A 45 -0.86 19.62 -4.17
N LEU A 46 -0.21 19.31 -5.31
CA LEU A 46 1.25 19.41 -5.46
C LEU A 46 1.76 20.83 -5.16
N ASP A 47 1.08 21.87 -5.64
CA ASP A 47 1.45 23.28 -5.38
C ASP A 47 1.39 23.64 -3.88
N SER A 48 0.48 23.04 -3.13
CA SER A 48 0.40 23.23 -1.68
C SER A 48 1.48 22.43 -0.95
N ALA A 49 1.74 21.20 -1.41
CA ALA A 49 2.79 20.36 -0.85
C ALA A 49 4.18 20.97 -1.03
N ASP A 50 4.47 21.56 -2.20
CA ASP A 50 5.74 22.24 -2.51
C ASP A 50 6.00 23.45 -1.64
N LYS A 51 4.93 24.08 -1.11
CA LYS A 51 5.03 25.19 -0.14
C LYS A 51 5.14 24.72 1.32
N MET A 52 4.91 23.44 1.60
CA MET A 52 4.96 22.88 2.95
C MET A 52 6.33 22.31 3.31
N ILE A 53 7.00 21.70 2.36
CA ILE A 53 8.35 21.11 2.52
C ILE A 53 9.17 21.33 1.25
N GLU A 54 10.50 21.20 1.38
CA GLU A 54 11.45 21.35 0.28
C GLU A 54 11.51 20.08 -0.60
N ASN A 55 11.90 20.24 -1.87
CA ASN A 55 12.18 19.15 -2.82
C ASN A 55 11.02 18.18 -3.05
N VAL A 56 9.80 18.66 -3.10
CA VAL A 56 8.60 17.86 -3.31
C VAL A 56 8.62 17.18 -4.68
N VAL A 57 8.38 15.86 -4.70
CA VAL A 57 8.24 15.04 -5.92
C VAL A 57 6.85 14.42 -6.05
N GLY A 58 6.00 14.52 -5.02
CA GLY A 58 4.66 13.93 -5.02
C GLY A 58 3.99 14.01 -3.66
N VAL A 59 2.77 13.50 -3.58
CA VAL A 59 1.99 13.38 -2.33
C VAL A 59 1.66 11.91 -2.10
N MET A 60 1.95 11.42 -0.89
CA MET A 60 1.57 10.06 -0.47
C MET A 60 0.26 10.13 0.32
N GLY A 61 -0.77 9.47 -0.17
CA GLY A 61 -2.06 9.38 0.50
C GLY A 61 -2.09 8.33 1.60
N MET A 62 -2.76 8.65 2.72
CA MET A 62 -3.07 7.71 3.80
C MET A 62 -4.59 7.57 3.96
N PRO A 63 -5.12 6.38 4.36
CA PRO A 63 -6.54 6.20 4.59
C PRO A 63 -7.08 7.10 5.72
N LEU A 64 -8.20 7.76 5.47
CA LEU A 64 -8.97 8.51 6.47
C LEU A 64 -10.19 7.68 6.89
N GLY A 65 -10.23 7.25 8.14
CA GLY A 65 -11.35 6.55 8.75
C GLY A 65 -12.06 7.40 9.80
N LEU A 66 -13.24 6.96 10.24
CA LEU A 66 -14.01 7.63 11.29
C LEU A 66 -14.19 6.71 12.49
N GLY A 67 -13.62 7.09 13.62
CA GLY A 67 -13.85 6.49 14.93
C GLY A 67 -15.24 6.87 15.44
N MET A 68 -16.09 5.86 15.66
CA MET A 68 -17.48 6.05 16.04
C MET A 68 -17.70 5.78 17.53
N ASN A 69 -18.80 6.31 18.06
CA ASN A 69 -19.31 6.05 19.41
C ASN A 69 -18.48 6.63 20.58
N LEU A 70 -17.52 7.49 20.34
CA LEU A 70 -16.78 8.13 21.44
C LEU A 70 -17.67 9.14 22.16
N VAL A 71 -17.81 8.98 23.46
CA VAL A 71 -18.51 9.93 24.36
C VAL A 71 -17.54 10.39 25.43
N VAL A 72 -17.27 11.69 25.48
CA VAL A 72 -16.39 12.33 26.46
C VAL A 72 -17.17 13.45 27.15
N ASN A 73 -17.24 13.42 28.48
CA ASN A 73 -17.95 14.42 29.26
C ASN A 73 -19.39 14.64 28.75
N GLU A 74 -20.10 13.53 28.51
CA GLU A 74 -21.50 13.49 27.99
C GLU A 74 -21.67 13.97 26.53
N GLN A 75 -20.62 14.46 25.88
CA GLN A 75 -20.66 14.87 24.49
C GLN A 75 -20.17 13.75 23.57
N GLN A 76 -20.91 13.48 22.49
CA GLN A 76 -20.55 12.48 21.49
C GLN A 76 -19.69 13.09 20.38
N TYR A 77 -18.64 12.36 19.96
CA TYR A 77 -17.74 12.74 18.89
C TYR A 77 -17.71 11.67 17.79
N ILE A 78 -17.56 12.12 16.55
CA ILE A 78 -17.08 11.32 15.42
C ILE A 78 -15.64 11.73 15.20
N VAL A 79 -14.72 10.78 15.34
CA VAL A 79 -13.29 11.07 15.43
C VAL A 79 -12.61 10.74 14.10
N PRO A 80 -12.12 11.73 13.33
CA PRO A 80 -11.34 11.48 12.15
C PRO A 80 -9.99 10.87 12.53
N MET A 81 -9.60 9.82 11.82
CA MET A 81 -8.38 9.05 12.07
C MET A 81 -7.66 8.75 10.75
N VAL A 82 -6.44 9.24 10.61
CA VAL A 82 -5.57 8.93 9.48
C VAL A 82 -4.57 7.87 9.90
N VAL A 83 -4.71 6.66 9.35
CA VAL A 83 -3.89 5.50 9.74
C VAL A 83 -3.88 4.43 8.65
N GLU A 84 -2.72 3.78 8.48
CA GLU A 84 -2.53 2.67 7.54
C GLU A 84 -2.75 1.29 8.20
N GLU A 85 -2.66 1.21 9.54
CA GLU A 85 -2.75 -0.06 10.25
C GLU A 85 -4.20 -0.56 10.33
N PRO A 86 -4.49 -1.78 9.84
CA PRO A 86 -5.81 -2.37 9.97
C PRO A 86 -6.21 -2.53 11.43
N SER A 87 -7.51 -2.50 11.69
CA SER A 87 -8.14 -2.73 13.00
C SER A 87 -8.12 -1.54 13.97
N VAL A 88 -7.28 -0.53 13.81
CA VAL A 88 -7.19 0.61 14.76
C VAL A 88 -8.54 1.31 14.89
N VAL A 89 -9.14 1.72 13.77
CA VAL A 89 -10.44 2.42 13.77
C VAL A 89 -11.58 1.53 14.29
N ALA A 90 -11.55 0.24 13.92
CA ALA A 90 -12.57 -0.72 14.36
C ALA A 90 -12.45 -1.03 15.86
N ALA A 91 -11.23 -1.16 16.39
CA ALA A 91 -10.95 -1.40 17.80
C ALA A 91 -11.44 -0.22 18.66
N LEU A 92 -11.09 1.03 18.24
CA LEU A 92 -11.61 2.24 18.87
C LEU A 92 -13.14 2.24 18.91
N GLY A 93 -13.79 2.06 17.77
CA GLY A 93 -15.26 2.08 17.65
C GLY A 93 -15.95 1.01 18.49
N SER A 94 -15.34 -0.18 18.62
CA SER A 94 -15.85 -1.29 19.43
C SER A 94 -15.72 -1.00 20.93
N ALA A 95 -14.56 -0.52 21.37
CA ALA A 95 -14.33 -0.12 22.76
C ALA A 95 -15.27 1.03 23.17
N CYS A 96 -15.34 2.06 22.34
CA CYS A 96 -16.20 3.21 22.56
C CYS A 96 -17.70 2.83 22.61
N LYS A 97 -18.14 1.87 21.79
CA LYS A 97 -19.54 1.36 21.84
C LYS A 97 -19.88 0.75 23.21
N LEU A 98 -18.96 -0.04 23.76
CA LEU A 98 -19.15 -0.66 25.08
C LEU A 98 -19.11 0.41 26.17
N ILE A 99 -18.08 1.25 26.20
CA ILE A 99 -17.87 2.26 27.25
C ILE A 99 -19.00 3.32 27.22
N ARG A 100 -19.50 3.69 26.04
CA ARG A 100 -20.66 4.56 25.89
C ARG A 100 -21.91 3.99 26.57
N ALA A 101 -22.15 2.70 26.46
CA ALA A 101 -23.28 2.03 27.12
C ALA A 101 -23.16 2.07 28.65
N CYS A 102 -21.95 2.33 29.17
CA CYS A 102 -21.61 2.45 30.58
C CYS A 102 -21.45 3.90 31.06
N GLY A 103 -21.82 4.91 30.25
CA GLY A 103 -21.77 6.33 30.62
C GLY A 103 -20.67 7.15 29.91
N GLY A 104 -19.82 6.53 29.08
CA GLY A 104 -18.75 7.21 28.36
C GLY A 104 -17.47 7.41 29.18
N PHE A 105 -16.64 8.34 28.69
CA PHE A 105 -15.41 8.76 29.35
C PHE A 105 -15.60 10.06 30.11
N LYS A 106 -14.90 10.21 31.23
CA LYS A 106 -14.67 11.48 31.90
C LYS A 106 -13.24 11.90 31.62
N ALA A 107 -13.04 13.13 31.15
CA ALA A 107 -11.73 13.65 30.84
C ALA A 107 -11.57 15.08 31.34
N GLU A 108 -10.37 15.38 31.83
CA GLU A 108 -9.92 16.72 32.19
C GLU A 108 -8.55 16.97 31.56
N ALA A 109 -8.23 18.22 31.32
CA ALA A 109 -6.90 18.62 30.89
C ALA A 109 -6.49 19.89 31.61
N THR A 110 -5.20 20.04 31.87
CA THR A 110 -4.61 21.25 32.42
C THR A 110 -4.57 22.34 31.36
N ASP A 111 -4.23 23.58 31.77
CA ASP A 111 -3.97 24.66 30.83
C ASP A 111 -2.91 24.25 29.78
N PRO A 112 -3.02 24.75 28.53
CA PRO A 112 -2.15 24.34 27.43
C PRO A 112 -0.77 25.04 27.50
N ILE A 113 -0.03 24.76 28.56
CA ILE A 113 1.30 25.37 28.83
C ILE A 113 2.38 24.60 28.08
N LEU A 114 3.16 25.29 27.28
CA LEU A 114 4.37 24.79 26.62
C LEU A 114 5.60 25.36 27.32
N ILE A 115 6.66 24.56 27.39
CA ILE A 115 7.91 24.92 28.07
C ILE A 115 8.95 25.33 27.03
N GLY A 116 9.49 26.54 27.17
CA GLY A 116 10.69 26.96 26.46
C GLY A 116 11.91 26.89 27.37
N GLN A 117 13.01 26.33 26.86
CA GLN A 117 14.26 26.18 27.63
C GLN A 117 15.31 27.20 27.16
N ILE A 118 15.93 27.88 28.08
CA ILE A 118 17.05 28.81 27.84
C ILE A 118 18.23 28.29 28.65
N GLN A 119 19.25 27.76 27.97
CA GLN A 119 20.46 27.23 28.57
C GLN A 119 21.51 28.32 28.75
N ILE A 120 22.01 28.47 29.98
CA ILE A 120 22.99 29.51 30.35
C ILE A 120 24.28 28.79 30.82
N LEU A 121 25.39 29.19 30.23
CA LEU A 121 26.74 28.71 30.52
C LEU A 121 27.60 29.84 31.10
N ASN A 122 28.80 29.46 31.55
CA ASN A 122 29.85 30.37 31.99
C ASN A 122 29.39 31.43 33.03
N LEU A 123 28.49 31.01 33.93
CA LEU A 123 27.99 31.87 35.01
C LEU A 123 29.09 32.22 36.00
N PRO A 124 29.29 33.51 36.33
CA PRO A 124 30.27 33.91 37.37
C PRO A 124 29.89 33.41 38.76
N ASP A 125 28.60 33.40 39.09
CA ASP A 125 28.04 32.96 40.39
C ASP A 125 26.63 32.40 40.17
N MET A 126 26.47 31.08 40.40
CA MET A 126 25.22 30.37 40.16
C MET A 126 24.07 30.86 41.05
N GLU A 127 24.32 31.07 42.34
CA GLU A 127 23.27 31.43 43.26
C GLU A 127 22.83 32.92 43.07
N LYS A 128 23.76 33.80 42.80
CA LYS A 128 23.44 35.22 42.43
C LYS A 128 22.64 35.28 41.13
N ALA A 129 22.98 34.48 40.11
CA ALA A 129 22.25 34.42 38.87
C ALA A 129 20.81 33.94 39.08
N LYS A 130 20.62 32.88 39.85
CA LYS A 130 19.28 32.38 40.21
C LYS A 130 18.45 33.43 40.99
N GLN A 131 19.07 34.11 41.92
CA GLN A 131 18.39 35.15 42.69
C GLN A 131 18.00 36.34 41.78
N ALA A 132 18.90 36.84 40.96
CA ALA A 132 18.63 37.92 40.02
C ALA A 132 17.52 37.56 38.99
N LEU A 133 17.47 36.36 38.49
CA LEU A 133 16.39 35.89 37.63
C LEU A 133 15.04 35.86 38.34
N ARG A 134 15.00 35.43 39.60
CA ARG A 134 13.76 35.47 40.42
C ARG A 134 13.27 36.86 40.65
N GLU A 135 14.16 37.79 40.98
CA GLU A 135 13.84 39.19 41.24
C GLU A 135 13.33 39.90 39.96
N ARG A 136 13.93 39.56 38.81
CA ARG A 136 13.57 40.16 37.51
C ARG A 136 12.62 39.29 36.68
N ARG A 137 11.96 38.31 37.29
CA ARG A 137 11.00 37.39 36.66
C ARG A 137 9.96 38.13 35.81
N ASN A 138 9.37 39.21 36.38
CA ASN A 138 8.34 39.95 35.68
C ASN A 138 8.88 40.72 34.46
N ASP A 139 10.13 41.15 34.45
CA ASP A 139 10.75 41.78 33.29
C ASP A 139 10.89 40.80 32.12
N ILE A 140 11.29 39.55 32.42
CA ILE A 140 11.41 38.47 31.44
C ILE A 140 10.03 38.15 30.85
N ILE A 141 9.01 37.98 31.70
CA ILE A 141 7.64 37.69 31.29
C ILE A 141 7.07 38.81 30.42
N ASN A 142 7.24 40.06 30.85
CA ASN A 142 6.74 41.22 30.13
C ASN A 142 7.41 41.37 28.75
N LEU A 143 8.72 41.17 28.69
CA LEU A 143 9.44 41.17 27.42
C LEU A 143 8.95 40.05 26.49
N ALA A 144 8.86 38.80 26.99
CA ALA A 144 8.32 37.66 26.21
C ALA A 144 6.94 37.98 25.65
N ASN A 145 6.05 38.54 26.49
CA ASN A 145 4.68 38.88 26.11
C ASN A 145 4.60 40.04 25.09
N SER A 146 5.53 40.98 25.16
CA SER A 146 5.59 42.09 24.19
C SER A 146 5.95 41.64 22.77
N LEU A 147 6.62 40.50 22.61
CA LEU A 147 6.98 39.92 21.32
C LEU A 147 5.76 39.31 20.60
N HIS A 148 4.73 38.89 21.34
CA HIS A 148 3.54 38.26 20.80
C HIS A 148 2.22 38.85 21.35
N PRO A 149 1.93 40.14 21.10
CA PRO A 149 0.79 40.84 21.67
C PRO A 149 -0.56 40.22 21.30
N ASN A 150 -0.68 39.62 20.12
CA ASN A 150 -1.89 38.94 19.67
C ASN A 150 -2.21 37.69 20.51
N MET A 151 -1.20 36.99 21.00
CA MET A 151 -1.38 35.84 21.90
C MET A 151 -1.85 36.32 23.26
N VAL A 152 -1.25 37.38 23.78
CA VAL A 152 -1.63 37.99 25.06
C VAL A 152 -3.07 38.53 25.01
N ALA A 153 -3.46 39.18 23.91
CA ALA A 153 -4.82 39.68 23.72
C ALA A 153 -5.88 38.56 23.73
N ARG A 154 -5.49 37.33 23.36
CA ARG A 154 -6.33 36.12 23.44
C ARG A 154 -6.30 35.44 24.81
N GLY A 155 -5.63 36.04 25.80
CA GLY A 155 -5.51 35.51 27.15
C GLY A 155 -4.40 34.49 27.33
N GLY A 156 -3.49 34.31 26.37
CA GLY A 156 -2.29 33.48 26.43
C GLY A 156 -1.03 34.25 26.83
N GLY A 157 0.14 33.70 26.49
CA GLY A 157 1.47 34.33 26.69
C GLY A 157 2.27 33.67 27.83
N ALA A 158 3.44 34.21 28.08
CA ALA A 158 4.33 33.78 29.16
C ALA A 158 3.67 34.01 30.52
N ARG A 159 3.72 32.98 31.39
CA ARG A 159 3.06 32.96 32.70
C ARG A 159 4.06 32.99 33.86
N ASP A 160 5.13 32.18 33.71
CA ASP A 160 6.12 32.00 34.77
C ASP A 160 7.48 31.55 34.22
N ILE A 161 8.50 31.52 35.11
CA ILE A 161 9.78 30.91 34.87
C ILE A 161 10.12 29.90 35.98
N GLU A 162 10.79 28.81 35.62
CA GLU A 162 11.35 27.86 36.57
C GLU A 162 12.87 27.72 36.29
N LEU A 163 13.65 27.43 37.33
CA LEU A 163 15.10 27.37 37.26
C LEU A 163 15.64 26.00 37.63
N PHE A 164 16.45 25.42 36.76
CA PHE A 164 17.06 24.11 36.94
C PHE A 164 18.58 24.18 36.77
N VAL A 165 19.30 23.49 37.62
CA VAL A 165 20.78 23.36 37.56
C VAL A 165 21.14 21.94 37.17
N HIS A 166 21.95 21.83 36.12
CA HIS A 166 22.43 20.54 35.66
C HIS A 166 23.96 20.51 35.60
N PRO A 167 24.60 19.37 35.86
CA PRO A 167 26.03 19.22 35.63
C PRO A 167 26.33 19.21 34.12
N LEU A 168 27.51 19.71 33.74
CA LEU A 168 28.07 19.49 32.40
C LEU A 168 28.95 18.24 32.46
N PRO A 169 28.55 17.12 31.81
CA PRO A 169 29.28 15.84 31.91
C PRO A 169 30.73 15.89 31.42
N SER A 170 31.03 16.83 30.50
CA SER A 170 32.38 17.03 29.95
C SER A 170 33.32 17.85 30.83
N SER A 171 32.83 18.42 31.94
CA SER A 171 33.62 19.31 32.80
C SER A 171 33.06 19.32 34.22
N ALA A 172 33.81 19.86 35.18
CA ALA A 172 33.32 20.08 36.54
C ALA A 172 32.34 21.28 36.69
N LYS A 173 31.93 21.87 35.57
CA LYS A 173 31.04 23.05 35.55
C LYS A 173 29.56 22.62 35.58
N GLN A 174 28.73 23.58 35.93
CA GLN A 174 27.27 23.45 35.91
C GLN A 174 26.69 24.43 34.88
N MET A 175 25.49 24.09 34.36
CA MET A 175 24.67 24.98 33.57
C MET A 175 23.38 25.33 34.32
N LEU A 176 22.88 26.51 34.07
CA LEU A 176 21.55 26.96 34.53
C LEU A 176 20.59 26.90 33.33
N VAL A 177 19.43 26.30 33.53
CA VAL A 177 18.38 26.25 32.51
C VAL A 177 17.16 26.99 33.06
N VAL A 178 16.70 28.02 32.33
CA VAL A 178 15.43 28.69 32.60
C VAL A 178 14.35 28.02 31.77
N HIS A 179 13.31 27.51 32.40
CA HIS A 179 12.08 27.14 31.74
C HIS A 179 11.15 28.33 31.70
N LEU A 180 10.79 28.81 30.52
CA LEU A 180 9.75 29.80 30.27
C LEU A 180 8.43 29.09 30.05
N LEU A 181 7.45 29.28 30.94
CA LEU A 181 6.15 28.65 30.87
C LEU A 181 5.19 29.54 30.08
N VAL A 182 4.73 29.02 28.93
CA VAL A 182 3.93 29.83 27.97
C VAL A 182 2.59 29.15 27.71
N ASP A 183 1.52 29.87 28.03
CA ASP A 183 0.16 29.50 27.66
C ASP A 183 -0.09 29.84 26.18
N THR A 184 -0.24 28.82 25.35
CA THR A 184 -0.42 29.02 23.91
C THR A 184 -1.88 28.94 23.47
N ARG A 185 -2.82 28.80 24.41
CA ARG A 185 -4.25 28.66 24.15
C ARG A 185 -4.55 27.60 23.11
N ASP A 186 -5.22 27.96 22.04
CA ASP A 186 -5.66 27.06 20.97
C ASP A 186 -4.62 26.84 19.88
N ALA A 187 -3.43 27.43 19.99
CA ALA A 187 -2.31 27.18 19.09
C ALA A 187 -1.42 26.05 19.60
N MET A 188 -0.81 25.27 18.69
CA MET A 188 0.24 24.32 19.06
C MET A 188 1.44 25.05 19.70
N GLY A 189 1.85 26.19 19.16
CA GLY A 189 2.67 27.20 19.82
C GLY A 189 4.18 27.04 19.72
N ALA A 190 4.72 26.07 18.98
CA ALA A 190 6.16 25.79 18.92
C ALA A 190 7.00 27.00 18.49
N ASN A 191 6.67 27.62 17.35
CA ASN A 191 7.39 28.77 16.83
C ASN A 191 7.27 30.00 17.74
N LEU A 192 6.11 30.14 18.38
CA LEU A 192 5.85 31.23 19.33
C LEU A 192 6.78 31.13 20.54
N VAL A 193 6.87 29.93 21.14
CA VAL A 193 7.71 29.70 22.32
C VAL A 193 9.20 29.87 21.98
N ASN A 194 9.63 29.38 20.83
CA ASN A 194 10.99 29.55 20.34
C ASN A 194 11.32 31.04 20.18
N GLY A 195 10.42 31.80 19.52
CA GLY A 195 10.59 33.25 19.37
C GLY A 195 10.63 34.01 20.70
N MET A 196 9.82 33.61 21.69
CA MET A 196 9.89 34.20 23.04
C MET A 196 11.23 33.90 23.71
N CYS A 197 11.71 32.65 23.67
CA CYS A 197 13.00 32.27 24.25
C CYS A 197 14.17 32.97 23.59
N GLU A 198 14.16 33.13 22.28
CA GLU A 198 15.17 33.89 21.53
C GLU A 198 15.15 35.36 21.89
N GLY A 199 13.97 35.97 21.97
CA GLY A 199 13.82 37.39 22.26
C GLY A 199 14.18 37.79 23.68
N VAL A 200 13.99 36.91 24.67
CA VAL A 200 14.38 37.19 26.05
C VAL A 200 15.84 36.83 26.37
N ALA A 201 16.54 36.09 25.52
CA ALA A 201 17.90 35.65 25.77
C ALA A 201 18.89 36.79 26.12
N PRO A 202 18.93 37.91 25.38
CA PRO A 202 19.83 39.02 25.72
C PRO A 202 19.55 39.63 27.10
N LEU A 203 18.28 39.66 27.52
CA LEU A 203 17.91 40.14 28.85
C LEU A 203 18.41 39.13 29.91
N VAL A 204 18.25 37.85 29.68
CA VAL A 204 18.71 36.78 30.59
C VAL A 204 20.23 36.83 30.75
N GLU A 205 21.01 37.04 29.67
CA GLU A 205 22.46 37.25 29.72
C GLU A 205 22.83 38.48 30.57
N SER A 206 22.15 39.60 30.35
CA SER A 206 22.40 40.82 31.11
C SER A 206 22.07 40.69 32.60
N ILE A 207 21.11 39.87 32.97
CA ILE A 207 20.72 39.60 34.36
C ILE A 207 21.74 38.66 35.05
N THR A 208 22.22 37.67 34.34
CA THR A 208 22.99 36.58 34.93
C THR A 208 24.50 36.78 34.82
N GLY A 209 24.96 37.60 33.86
CA GLY A 209 26.36 37.71 33.49
C GLY A 209 26.92 36.44 32.83
N GLY A 210 26.08 35.48 32.49
CA GLY A 210 26.39 34.23 31.77
C GLY A 210 26.14 34.38 30.28
N GLU A 211 26.40 33.32 29.54
CA GLU A 211 26.23 33.19 28.09
C GLU A 211 25.08 32.26 27.77
N VAL A 212 24.08 32.68 27.01
CA VAL A 212 22.95 31.88 26.55
C VAL A 212 23.37 31.10 25.30
N PHE A 213 23.34 29.77 25.40
CA PHE A 213 23.74 28.88 24.31
C PHE A 213 22.54 28.33 23.54
N LEU A 214 21.65 27.55 24.18
CA LEU A 214 20.44 27.00 23.57
C LEU A 214 19.19 27.75 24.07
N ARG A 215 18.24 27.93 23.15
CA ARG A 215 16.93 28.52 23.37
C ARG A 215 15.93 27.83 22.46
N ILE A 216 15.19 26.88 23.01
CA ILE A 216 14.30 25.99 22.26
C ILE A 216 13.19 25.45 23.15
N LEU A 217 12.05 25.13 22.59
CA LEU A 217 10.98 24.48 23.31
C LEU A 217 11.38 23.06 23.78
N SER A 218 10.66 22.55 24.80
CA SER A 218 10.68 21.14 25.17
C SER A 218 9.42 20.42 24.67
N ASN A 219 9.58 19.25 24.09
CA ASN A 219 8.46 18.38 23.74
C ASN A 219 7.92 17.59 24.95
N LEU A 220 8.63 17.52 26.08
CA LEU A 220 8.08 17.05 27.34
C LEU A 220 7.15 18.14 27.93
N ALA A 221 5.94 18.20 27.40
CA ALA A 221 4.93 19.18 27.79
C ALA A 221 4.17 18.76 29.05
N ASP A 222 4.88 18.44 30.14
CA ASP A 222 4.34 17.91 31.39
C ASP A 222 3.48 18.92 32.19
N ARG A 223 3.30 20.13 31.65
CA ARG A 223 2.36 21.14 32.14
C ARG A 223 1.04 21.14 31.36
N SER A 224 0.97 20.39 30.24
CA SER A 224 -0.23 20.22 29.40
C SER A 224 -0.69 18.76 29.47
N VAL A 225 -1.14 18.32 30.64
CA VAL A 225 -1.48 16.93 30.92
C VAL A 225 -2.98 16.68 30.78
N VAL A 226 -3.30 15.58 30.13
CA VAL A 226 -4.67 15.05 30.02
C VAL A 226 -4.82 13.86 30.94
N ARG A 227 -5.95 13.82 31.64
CA ARG A 227 -6.44 12.66 32.40
C ARG A 227 -7.78 12.24 31.81
N ALA A 228 -7.91 11.00 31.41
CA ALA A 228 -9.20 10.42 31.04
C ALA A 228 -9.44 9.13 31.82
N SER A 229 -10.71 8.85 32.11
CA SER A 229 -11.12 7.68 32.85
C SER A 229 -12.43 7.10 32.35
N CYS A 230 -12.62 5.80 32.58
CA CYS A 230 -13.88 5.10 32.32
C CYS A 230 -14.17 4.06 33.42
N LYS A 231 -15.44 3.70 33.54
CA LYS A 231 -15.90 2.65 34.43
C LYS A 231 -16.81 1.70 33.66
N ILE A 232 -16.58 0.40 33.78
CA ILE A 232 -17.31 -0.63 33.02
C ILE A 232 -17.83 -1.66 34.04
N PRO A 233 -19.17 -1.82 34.15
CA PRO A 233 -19.75 -2.89 34.96
C PRO A 233 -19.25 -4.26 34.51
N VAL A 234 -18.93 -5.13 35.45
CA VAL A 234 -18.27 -6.41 35.18
C VAL A 234 -19.08 -7.30 34.25
N GLU A 235 -20.43 -7.21 34.33
CA GLU A 235 -21.35 -7.97 33.49
C GLU A 235 -21.22 -7.60 32.00
N GLN A 236 -20.88 -6.35 31.72
CA GLN A 236 -20.68 -5.84 30.32
C GLN A 236 -19.38 -6.33 29.68
N LEU A 237 -18.47 -6.89 30.47
CA LEU A 237 -17.21 -7.46 29.96
C LEU A 237 -17.37 -8.90 29.48
N ALA A 238 -18.46 -9.59 29.87
CA ALA A 238 -18.72 -10.97 29.47
C ALA A 238 -18.90 -11.12 27.96
N GLY A 239 -18.47 -12.22 27.41
CA GLY A 239 -18.64 -12.55 26.00
C GLY A 239 -17.51 -13.42 25.45
N LYS A 240 -17.70 -13.95 24.24
CA LYS A 240 -16.71 -14.77 23.53
C LYS A 240 -16.18 -15.97 24.33
N GLY A 241 -17.00 -16.52 25.24
CA GLY A 241 -16.63 -17.68 26.09
C GLY A 241 -15.96 -17.32 27.42
N TYR A 242 -15.84 -16.04 27.77
CA TYR A 242 -15.28 -15.56 29.04
C TYR A 242 -16.38 -14.94 29.91
N THR A 243 -16.29 -15.16 31.23
CA THR A 243 -17.11 -14.42 32.20
C THR A 243 -16.59 -12.98 32.34
N GLY A 244 -17.45 -12.08 32.79
CA GLY A 244 -17.04 -10.70 33.05
C GLY A 244 -15.89 -10.58 34.06
N VAL A 245 -15.88 -11.40 35.09
CA VAL A 245 -14.83 -11.46 36.09
C VAL A 245 -13.51 -11.91 35.49
N GLN A 246 -13.50 -12.97 34.68
CA GLN A 246 -12.30 -13.43 33.98
C GLN A 246 -11.71 -12.36 33.08
N ALA A 247 -12.55 -11.68 32.30
CA ALA A 247 -12.10 -10.61 31.43
C ALA A 247 -11.55 -9.40 32.22
N ARG A 248 -12.22 -8.99 33.29
CA ARG A 248 -11.77 -7.93 34.19
C ARG A 248 -10.39 -8.24 34.77
N ASP A 249 -10.26 -9.40 35.44
CA ASP A 249 -9.03 -9.79 36.13
C ASP A 249 -7.86 -9.94 35.12
N GLY A 250 -8.12 -10.50 33.95
CA GLY A 250 -7.13 -10.57 32.87
C GLY A 250 -6.67 -9.19 32.36
N ILE A 251 -7.57 -8.21 32.25
CA ILE A 251 -7.23 -6.83 31.88
C ILE A 251 -6.36 -6.17 32.95
N ILE A 252 -6.71 -6.35 34.24
CA ILE A 252 -5.93 -5.79 35.36
C ILE A 252 -4.51 -6.35 35.33
N VAL A 253 -4.36 -7.67 35.29
CA VAL A 253 -3.04 -8.33 35.25
C VAL A 253 -2.23 -7.90 34.03
N ALA A 254 -2.86 -7.73 32.84
CA ALA A 254 -2.18 -7.23 31.64
C ALA A 254 -1.70 -5.78 31.82
N GLY A 255 -2.44 -4.94 32.55
CA GLY A 255 -2.02 -3.59 32.93
C GLY A 255 -0.86 -3.58 33.91
N GLU A 256 -0.93 -4.40 34.98
CA GLU A 256 0.13 -4.56 35.96
C GLU A 256 1.44 -5.04 35.31
N PHE A 257 1.36 -5.98 34.37
CA PHE A 257 2.54 -6.43 33.62
C PHE A 257 3.20 -5.26 32.85
N ALA A 258 2.41 -4.42 32.21
CA ALA A 258 2.94 -3.23 31.52
C ALA A 258 3.50 -2.17 32.50
N ALA A 259 3.01 -2.12 33.73
CA ALA A 259 3.53 -1.20 34.74
C ALA A 259 4.93 -1.59 35.26
N VAL A 260 5.26 -2.88 35.26
CA VAL A 260 6.50 -3.39 35.86
C VAL A 260 7.57 -3.81 34.85
N ASP A 261 7.20 -4.13 33.62
CA ASP A 261 8.11 -4.59 32.58
C ASP A 261 8.24 -3.56 31.43
N PRO A 262 9.45 -2.99 31.18
CA PRO A 262 9.64 -1.97 30.15
C PRO A 262 9.38 -2.47 28.72
N TYR A 263 9.66 -3.73 28.41
CA TYR A 263 9.39 -4.32 27.09
C TYR A 263 7.89 -4.39 26.83
N ARG A 264 7.13 -4.84 27.85
CA ARG A 264 5.67 -4.86 27.77
C ARG A 264 5.10 -3.44 27.72
N ALA A 265 5.64 -2.52 28.51
CA ALA A 265 5.24 -1.11 28.52
C ALA A 265 5.40 -0.45 27.15
N ALA A 266 6.49 -0.71 26.44
CA ALA A 266 6.74 -0.16 25.10
C ALA A 266 5.62 -0.56 24.11
N THR A 267 5.24 -1.84 24.10
CA THR A 267 4.15 -2.31 23.24
C THR A 267 2.78 -1.81 23.70
N HIS A 268 2.58 -1.71 25.02
CA HIS A 268 1.35 -1.21 25.63
C HIS A 268 1.12 0.27 25.28
N ASN A 269 2.14 1.10 25.42
CA ASN A 269 2.08 2.53 25.13
C ASN A 269 1.99 2.78 23.61
N LYS A 270 2.67 2.00 22.75
CA LYS A 270 2.45 2.04 21.29
C LYS A 270 0.97 1.80 20.96
N GLY A 271 0.33 0.85 21.64
CA GLY A 271 -1.11 0.60 21.50
C GLY A 271 -1.99 1.79 21.91
N ILE A 272 -1.58 2.58 22.91
CA ILE A 272 -2.23 3.84 23.28
C ILE A 272 -2.08 4.85 22.16
N MET A 273 -0.86 5.02 21.61
CA MET A 273 -0.57 5.98 20.55
C MET A 273 -1.30 5.64 19.25
N ASN A 274 -1.61 4.38 18.97
CA ASN A 274 -2.53 3.98 17.88
C ASN A 274 -3.91 4.67 17.95
N GLY A 275 -4.34 5.11 19.13
CA GLY A 275 -5.57 5.89 19.27
C GLY A 275 -5.35 7.40 19.16
N ILE A 276 -4.15 7.89 19.47
CA ILE A 276 -3.81 9.33 19.56
C ILE A 276 -3.23 9.87 18.26
N ASP A 277 -2.21 9.21 17.70
CA ASP A 277 -1.51 9.68 16.50
C ASP A 277 -2.40 9.81 15.25
N PRO A 278 -3.33 8.87 14.98
CA PRO A 278 -4.26 9.04 13.87
C PRO A 278 -5.10 10.31 13.95
N ILE A 279 -5.45 10.74 15.16
CA ILE A 279 -6.20 11.97 15.41
C ILE A 279 -5.28 13.18 15.24
N ALA A 280 -4.05 13.10 15.76
CA ALA A 280 -3.05 14.16 15.62
C ALA A 280 -2.76 14.43 14.13
N ILE A 281 -2.55 13.39 13.33
CA ILE A 281 -2.33 13.50 11.88
C ILE A 281 -3.59 14.08 11.20
N ALA A 282 -4.76 13.55 11.52
CA ALA A 282 -6.02 14.00 10.93
C ALA A 282 -6.34 15.47 11.22
N THR A 283 -5.86 16.00 12.34
CA THR A 283 -6.08 17.39 12.80
C THR A 283 -4.88 18.31 12.57
N GLY A 284 -3.84 17.84 11.84
CA GLY A 284 -2.66 18.61 11.47
C GLY A 284 -1.75 18.98 12.65
N ASN A 285 -1.81 18.24 13.73
CA ASN A 285 -0.96 18.39 14.90
C ASN A 285 0.36 17.61 14.76
N ASP A 286 1.38 18.02 15.51
CA ASP A 286 2.70 17.36 15.51
C ASP A 286 2.66 16.07 16.35
N TRP A 287 2.32 14.94 15.69
CA TRP A 287 2.25 13.62 16.31
C TRP A 287 3.59 13.17 16.89
N ARG A 288 4.74 13.57 16.28
CA ARG A 288 6.08 13.22 16.77
C ARG A 288 6.40 13.93 18.09
N ALA A 289 5.99 15.18 18.25
CA ALA A 289 6.12 15.93 19.50
C ALA A 289 5.26 15.28 20.61
N ILE A 290 4.04 14.85 20.28
CA ILE A 290 3.14 14.17 21.20
C ILE A 290 3.73 12.83 21.64
N GLU A 291 4.22 11.99 20.70
CA GLU A 291 4.91 10.73 21.04
C GLU A 291 6.13 10.95 21.92
N ALA A 292 7.02 11.88 21.55
CA ALA A 292 8.22 12.19 22.34
C ALA A 292 7.84 12.61 23.77
N GLY A 293 6.82 13.47 23.94
CA GLY A 293 6.31 13.87 25.24
C GLY A 293 5.72 12.71 26.04
N ALA A 294 4.89 11.88 25.43
CA ALA A 294 4.26 10.73 26.05
C ALA A 294 5.29 9.69 26.55
N HIS A 295 6.28 9.34 25.70
CA HIS A 295 7.32 8.38 26.06
C HIS A 295 8.28 8.92 27.14
N ALA A 296 8.66 10.20 27.07
CA ALA A 296 9.44 10.85 28.12
C ALA A 296 8.67 10.85 29.45
N TYR A 297 7.37 11.13 29.41
CA TYR A 297 6.50 11.11 30.58
C TYR A 297 6.33 9.72 31.17
N ALA A 298 6.25 8.70 30.34
CA ALA A 298 6.22 7.28 30.76
C ALA A 298 7.49 6.87 31.53
N ALA A 299 8.61 7.56 31.30
CA ALA A 299 9.90 7.32 31.96
C ALA A 299 10.18 8.22 33.18
N ARG A 300 9.25 9.14 33.55
CA ARG A 300 9.47 10.16 34.61
C ARG A 300 9.81 9.59 35.98
N GLY A 301 9.40 8.35 36.23
CA GLY A 301 9.71 7.63 37.50
C GLY A 301 11.07 6.95 37.52
N GLY A 302 11.98 7.25 36.59
CA GLY A 302 13.30 6.63 36.46
C GLY A 302 13.31 5.29 35.72
N ARG A 303 12.14 4.74 35.39
CA ARG A 303 11.96 3.55 34.55
C ARG A 303 10.77 3.77 33.62
N TYR A 304 10.88 3.30 32.37
CA TYR A 304 9.78 3.33 31.42
C TYR A 304 8.64 2.39 31.86
N SER A 305 7.41 2.92 31.92
CA SER A 305 6.24 2.26 32.47
C SER A 305 4.97 2.56 31.65
N SER A 306 3.86 1.92 32.00
CA SER A 306 2.54 2.16 31.39
C SER A 306 2.04 3.58 31.65
N LEU A 307 1.39 4.18 30.64
CA LEU A 307 0.64 5.43 30.74
C LEU A 307 -0.81 5.24 31.22
N THR A 308 -1.26 3.96 31.34
CA THR A 308 -2.61 3.63 31.82
C THR A 308 -2.54 2.78 33.08
N GLU A 309 -3.62 2.84 33.85
CA GLU A 309 -3.85 2.01 35.05
C GLU A 309 -5.25 1.41 34.97
N TRP A 310 -5.37 0.12 35.37
CA TRP A 310 -6.62 -0.62 35.38
C TRP A 310 -6.79 -1.31 36.74
N TRP A 311 -7.98 -1.17 37.36
CA TRP A 311 -8.26 -1.77 38.68
C TRP A 311 -9.74 -2.11 38.82
N ALA A 312 -10.09 -2.91 39.82
CA ALA A 312 -11.46 -3.15 40.24
C ALA A 312 -11.86 -2.17 41.34
N ASP A 313 -13.06 -1.57 41.23
CA ASP A 313 -13.62 -0.80 42.35
C ASP A 313 -14.25 -1.72 43.42
N GLU A 314 -14.74 -1.15 44.53
CA GLU A 314 -15.37 -1.89 45.64
C GLU A 314 -16.58 -2.71 45.22
N ALA A 315 -17.29 -2.30 44.16
CA ALA A 315 -18.42 -3.01 43.59
C ALA A 315 -18.01 -4.07 42.54
N GLY A 316 -16.70 -4.25 42.29
CA GLY A 316 -16.17 -5.23 41.38
C GLY A 316 -16.20 -4.80 39.91
N ASN A 317 -16.49 -3.54 39.59
CA ASN A 317 -16.45 -3.03 38.23
C ASN A 317 -14.99 -2.77 37.78
N LEU A 318 -14.75 -2.84 36.47
CA LEU A 318 -13.47 -2.43 35.90
C LEU A 318 -13.40 -0.90 35.76
N CYS A 319 -12.39 -0.31 36.36
CA CYS A 319 -12.03 1.09 36.20
C CYS A 319 -10.72 1.21 35.44
N GLY A 320 -10.62 2.22 34.57
CA GLY A 320 -9.41 2.54 33.82
C GLY A 320 -9.14 4.02 33.81
N ARG A 321 -7.86 4.41 33.87
CA ARG A 321 -7.42 5.79 33.68
C ARG A 321 -6.16 5.86 32.81
N ILE A 322 -6.01 7.00 32.16
CA ILE A 322 -4.80 7.39 31.43
C ILE A 322 -4.35 8.75 31.90
N GLU A 323 -3.05 8.97 31.98
CA GLU A 323 -2.44 10.27 32.23
C GLU A 323 -1.21 10.44 31.35
N LEU A 324 -1.23 11.47 30.49
CA LEU A 324 -0.10 11.79 29.62
C LEU A 324 -0.15 13.26 29.14
N PRO A 325 1.01 13.86 28.76
CA PRO A 325 1.03 15.17 28.11
C PRO A 325 0.49 15.07 26.69
N ILE A 326 -0.47 15.95 26.35
CA ILE A 326 -0.98 16.12 24.98
C ILE A 326 -1.04 17.62 24.69
N LYS A 327 -0.04 18.12 23.97
CA LYS A 327 0.01 19.53 23.55
C LYS A 327 -0.38 19.62 22.07
N VAL A 328 -1.55 20.16 21.83
CA VAL A 328 -2.18 20.29 20.51
C VAL A 328 -2.69 21.70 20.24
N GLY A 329 -3.09 21.96 19.02
CA GLY A 329 -3.78 23.17 18.61
C GLY A 329 -4.93 22.89 17.64
N ILE A 330 -5.86 23.83 17.54
CA ILE A 330 -6.98 23.84 16.58
C ILE A 330 -6.92 25.04 15.65
N VAL A 331 -5.87 25.88 15.75
CA VAL A 331 -5.63 27.05 14.91
C VAL A 331 -4.16 27.10 14.46
N GLY A 332 -3.90 27.68 13.30
CA GLY A 332 -2.55 27.92 12.76
C GLY A 332 -2.37 27.45 11.32
N ALA A 333 -1.20 27.75 10.75
CA ALA A 333 -0.89 27.56 9.35
C ALA A 333 -1.13 26.15 8.79
N PRO A 334 -0.81 25.04 9.48
CA PRO A 334 -1.08 23.69 8.95
C PRO A 334 -2.56 23.42 8.72
N ILE A 335 -3.44 24.06 9.50
CA ILE A 335 -4.90 23.90 9.39
C ILE A 335 -5.46 24.66 8.20
N GLU A 336 -4.89 25.84 7.94
CA GLU A 336 -5.32 26.71 6.83
C GLU A 336 -4.78 26.21 5.47
N SER A 337 -3.60 25.56 5.46
CA SER A 337 -2.94 25.09 4.24
C SER A 337 -3.41 23.72 3.77
N ASN A 338 -4.02 22.91 4.65
CA ASN A 338 -4.49 21.56 4.30
C ASN A 338 -6.02 21.46 4.42
N PRO A 339 -6.74 21.41 3.28
CA PRO A 339 -8.22 21.35 3.27
C PRO A 339 -8.78 20.16 4.04
N THR A 340 -8.10 19.02 4.02
CA THR A 340 -8.53 17.80 4.73
C THR A 340 -8.45 18.01 6.25
N VAL A 341 -7.43 18.68 6.75
CA VAL A 341 -7.29 19.01 8.18
C VAL A 341 -8.45 19.91 8.63
N ALA A 342 -8.74 20.97 7.86
CA ALA A 342 -9.85 21.88 8.16
C ALA A 342 -11.21 21.16 8.17
N LEU A 343 -11.43 20.25 7.22
CA LEU A 343 -12.63 19.38 7.19
C LEU A 343 -12.71 18.49 8.44
N ASN A 344 -11.61 17.85 8.80
CA ASN A 344 -11.57 16.92 9.93
C ASN A 344 -11.87 17.63 11.26
N LEU A 345 -11.36 18.84 11.46
CA LEU A 345 -11.68 19.65 12.64
C LEU A 345 -13.15 20.07 12.68
N ARG A 346 -13.75 20.43 11.54
CA ARG A 346 -15.20 20.73 11.46
C ARG A 346 -16.04 19.50 11.79
N LEU A 347 -15.66 18.32 11.26
CA LEU A 347 -16.33 17.05 11.52
C LEU A 347 -16.25 16.63 12.99
N LEU A 348 -15.06 16.77 13.59
CA LEU A 348 -14.83 16.49 15.00
C LEU A 348 -15.63 17.46 15.89
N GLY A 349 -15.68 18.75 15.53
CA GLY A 349 -16.49 19.78 16.15
C GLY A 349 -16.01 20.15 17.56
N VAL A 350 -14.72 20.14 17.80
CA VAL A 350 -14.07 20.66 19.02
C VAL A 350 -13.92 22.17 18.94
N ASN A 351 -14.06 22.84 20.09
CA ASN A 351 -14.03 24.30 20.19
C ASN A 351 -12.74 24.84 20.82
N SER A 352 -11.90 23.99 21.39
CA SER A 352 -10.63 24.39 22.01
C SER A 352 -9.57 23.27 21.89
N ALA A 353 -8.31 23.67 22.02
CA ALA A 353 -7.19 22.70 22.12
C ALA A 353 -7.31 21.78 23.34
N VAL A 354 -7.84 22.30 24.44
CA VAL A 354 -8.12 21.53 25.67
C VAL A 354 -9.15 20.42 25.39
N GLU A 355 -10.24 20.76 24.69
CA GLU A 355 -11.26 19.78 24.29
C GLU A 355 -10.70 18.72 23.33
N LEU A 356 -9.90 19.13 22.35
CA LEU A 356 -9.21 18.18 21.45
C LEU A 356 -8.30 17.22 22.24
N ALA A 357 -7.53 17.73 23.17
CA ALA A 357 -6.64 16.93 24.03
C ALA A 357 -7.44 15.91 24.86
N GLN A 358 -8.59 16.31 25.43
CA GLN A 358 -9.48 15.40 26.16
C GLN A 358 -10.03 14.28 25.29
N VAL A 359 -10.45 14.59 24.05
CA VAL A 359 -10.90 13.61 23.05
C VAL A 359 -9.78 12.63 22.72
N MET A 360 -8.56 13.11 22.50
CA MET A 360 -7.38 12.28 22.21
C MET A 360 -7.01 11.38 23.37
N GLY A 361 -7.02 11.88 24.61
CA GLY A 361 -6.76 11.08 25.81
C GLY A 361 -7.79 9.97 26.01
N ALA A 362 -9.07 10.27 25.81
CA ALA A 362 -10.15 9.27 25.84
C ALA A 362 -10.01 8.21 24.72
N ALA A 363 -9.61 8.62 23.51
CA ALA A 363 -9.34 7.72 22.39
C ALA A 363 -8.14 6.80 22.69
N GLY A 364 -7.08 7.32 23.31
CA GLY A 364 -5.93 6.54 23.74
C GLY A 364 -6.31 5.47 24.78
N LEU A 365 -7.14 5.83 25.77
CA LEU A 365 -7.65 4.88 26.78
C LEU A 365 -8.55 3.83 26.15
N ALA A 366 -9.43 4.21 25.21
CA ALA A 366 -10.30 3.29 24.49
C ALA A 366 -9.49 2.28 23.66
N GLN A 367 -8.46 2.76 22.96
CA GLN A 367 -7.59 1.92 22.14
C GLN A 367 -6.81 0.93 22.99
N ASN A 368 -6.29 1.38 24.13
CA ASN A 368 -5.62 0.52 25.10
C ASN A 368 -6.56 -0.55 25.64
N PHE A 369 -7.78 -0.17 26.07
CA PHE A 369 -8.79 -1.12 26.53
C PHE A 369 -9.08 -2.20 25.49
N ALA A 370 -9.28 -1.82 24.22
CA ALA A 370 -9.53 -2.78 23.14
C ALA A 370 -8.40 -3.79 23.01
N ALA A 371 -7.14 -3.32 23.04
CA ALA A 371 -5.96 -4.15 22.91
C ALA A 371 -5.78 -5.12 24.08
N ILE A 372 -5.82 -4.62 25.31
CA ILE A 372 -5.59 -5.48 26.50
C ILE A 372 -6.76 -6.44 26.74
N ARG A 373 -8.01 -6.07 26.42
CA ARG A 373 -9.13 -6.98 26.46
C ARG A 373 -8.94 -8.13 25.48
N ALA A 374 -8.53 -7.85 24.24
CA ALA A 374 -8.25 -8.90 23.26
C ALA A 374 -7.11 -9.82 23.71
N LEU A 375 -6.03 -9.26 24.27
CA LEU A 375 -4.89 -10.03 24.81
C LEU A 375 -5.30 -10.92 25.97
N ALA A 376 -6.14 -10.40 26.89
CA ALA A 376 -6.59 -11.10 28.08
C ALA A 376 -7.66 -12.18 27.83
N THR A 377 -8.23 -12.22 26.60
CA THR A 377 -9.31 -13.15 26.23
C THR A 377 -8.91 -14.03 25.05
N GLU A 378 -9.32 -13.68 23.86
CA GLU A 378 -9.19 -14.49 22.63
C GLU A 378 -7.79 -14.45 21.98
N GLY A 379 -6.94 -13.52 22.37
CA GLY A 379 -5.65 -13.20 21.76
C GLY A 379 -5.78 -12.23 20.57
N ILE A 380 -4.77 -11.40 20.40
CA ILE A 380 -4.76 -10.34 19.36
C ILE A 380 -4.85 -10.91 17.94
N GLN A 381 -4.14 -12.01 17.65
CA GLN A 381 -4.13 -12.58 16.30
C GLN A 381 -5.51 -13.04 15.83
N LYS A 382 -6.31 -13.63 16.71
CA LYS A 382 -7.63 -14.14 16.37
C LYS A 382 -8.63 -13.03 16.03
N GLY A 383 -8.54 -11.89 16.71
CA GLY A 383 -9.33 -10.70 16.41
C GLY A 383 -8.86 -9.93 15.16
N HIS A 384 -7.54 -9.86 14.94
CA HIS A 384 -6.93 -9.22 13.77
C HIS A 384 -7.02 -10.08 12.50
N MET A 385 -7.09 -11.41 12.62
CA MET A 385 -7.15 -12.33 11.47
C MET A 385 -8.30 -12.00 10.51
N THR A 386 -9.48 -11.68 11.02
CA THR A 386 -10.65 -11.36 10.19
C THR A 386 -10.46 -10.06 9.39
N LEU A 387 -9.85 -9.04 10.00
CA LEU A 387 -9.61 -7.75 9.34
C LEU A 387 -8.40 -7.80 8.40
N HIS A 388 -7.34 -8.53 8.78
CA HIS A 388 -6.22 -8.83 7.90
C HIS A 388 -6.65 -9.69 6.71
N ALA A 389 -7.53 -10.68 6.92
CA ALA A 389 -8.11 -11.48 5.84
C ALA A 389 -8.85 -10.62 4.82
N ARG A 390 -9.57 -9.57 5.22
CA ARG A 390 -10.20 -8.62 4.29
C ARG A 390 -9.19 -7.91 3.39
N SER A 391 -8.11 -7.41 3.95
CA SER A 391 -7.03 -6.78 3.18
C SER A 391 -6.37 -7.78 2.22
N VAL A 392 -6.18 -9.02 2.65
CA VAL A 392 -5.64 -10.11 1.85
C VAL A 392 -6.59 -10.49 0.70
N VAL A 393 -7.89 -10.57 0.95
CA VAL A 393 -8.92 -10.84 -0.08
C VAL A 393 -9.00 -9.69 -1.08
N THR A 394 -8.87 -8.43 -0.61
CA THR A 394 -8.78 -7.26 -1.48
C THR A 394 -7.53 -7.33 -2.36
N ALA A 395 -6.36 -7.62 -1.78
CA ALA A 395 -5.10 -7.76 -2.50
C ALA A 395 -5.12 -8.95 -3.49
N ALA A 396 -5.93 -9.97 -3.23
CA ALA A 396 -6.17 -11.08 -4.13
C ALA A 396 -7.10 -10.72 -5.31
N GLY A 397 -7.69 -9.53 -5.33
CA GLY A 397 -8.57 -9.08 -6.41
C GLY A 397 -9.95 -9.75 -6.42
N ALA A 398 -10.47 -10.15 -5.26
CA ALA A 398 -11.78 -10.79 -5.18
C ALA A 398 -12.91 -9.82 -5.62
N PRO A 399 -13.75 -10.22 -6.59
CA PRO A 399 -14.94 -9.46 -6.97
C PRO A 399 -15.91 -9.27 -5.80
N LYS A 400 -16.65 -8.15 -5.80
CA LYS A 400 -17.61 -7.80 -4.71
C LYS A 400 -18.61 -8.93 -4.41
N GLU A 401 -19.09 -9.58 -5.46
CA GLU A 401 -20.12 -10.62 -5.41
C GLU A 401 -19.70 -11.89 -4.68
N ILE A 402 -18.39 -12.14 -4.59
CA ILE A 402 -17.82 -13.33 -3.94
C ILE A 402 -16.92 -12.97 -2.76
N PHE A 403 -16.75 -11.68 -2.49
CA PHE A 403 -15.79 -11.18 -1.49
C PHE A 403 -16.00 -11.78 -0.10
N ASP A 404 -17.24 -11.76 0.39
CA ASP A 404 -17.55 -12.26 1.73
C ASP A 404 -17.44 -13.78 1.81
N GLU A 405 -17.77 -14.51 0.74
CA GLU A 405 -17.61 -15.97 0.66
C GLU A 405 -16.13 -16.37 0.66
N VAL A 406 -15.31 -15.70 -0.15
CA VAL A 406 -13.85 -15.92 -0.17
C VAL A 406 -13.23 -15.57 1.19
N LEU A 407 -13.70 -14.49 1.83
CA LEU A 407 -13.26 -14.07 3.15
C LEU A 407 -13.54 -15.16 4.22
N GLU A 408 -14.76 -15.69 4.23
CA GLU A 408 -15.12 -16.77 5.16
C GLU A 408 -14.28 -18.03 4.94
N ARG A 409 -14.10 -18.46 3.70
CA ARG A 409 -13.28 -19.64 3.36
C ARG A 409 -11.81 -19.40 3.71
N LEU A 410 -11.28 -18.19 3.49
CA LEU A 410 -9.91 -17.82 3.85
C LEU A 410 -9.70 -17.89 5.37
N ILE A 411 -10.64 -17.37 6.16
CA ILE A 411 -10.61 -17.46 7.62
C ILE A 411 -10.68 -18.90 8.09
N GLN A 412 -11.58 -19.71 7.52
CA GLN A 412 -11.74 -21.13 7.85
C GLN A 412 -10.50 -21.95 7.50
N SER A 413 -9.77 -21.59 6.42
CA SER A 413 -8.53 -22.26 6.03
C SER A 413 -7.39 -22.10 7.04
N GLY A 414 -7.45 -21.07 7.91
CA GLY A 414 -6.37 -20.72 8.85
C GLY A 414 -5.11 -20.15 8.19
N VAL A 415 -5.06 -20.07 6.86
CA VAL A 415 -3.90 -19.60 6.07
C VAL A 415 -4.21 -18.25 5.43
N ILE A 416 -4.00 -17.16 6.17
CA ILE A 416 -4.29 -15.80 5.68
C ILE A 416 -3.12 -15.28 4.85
N LYS A 417 -3.08 -15.68 3.58
CA LYS A 417 -2.05 -15.30 2.58
C LYS A 417 -2.71 -14.92 1.26
N VAL A 418 -2.10 -13.99 0.52
CA VAL A 418 -2.66 -13.50 -0.75
C VAL A 418 -2.81 -14.65 -1.77
N TRP A 419 -1.82 -15.53 -1.89
CA TRP A 419 -1.88 -16.68 -2.77
C TRP A 419 -3.05 -17.63 -2.43
N LYS A 420 -3.33 -17.86 -1.13
CA LYS A 420 -4.46 -18.71 -0.71
C LYS A 420 -5.81 -18.03 -1.00
N ALA A 421 -5.89 -16.72 -0.81
CA ALA A 421 -7.08 -15.98 -1.20
C ALA A 421 -7.31 -16.01 -2.72
N GLN A 422 -6.26 -15.92 -3.54
CA GLN A 422 -6.35 -16.06 -5.00
C GLN A 422 -6.85 -17.45 -5.42
N GLU A 423 -6.36 -18.50 -4.78
CA GLU A 423 -6.84 -19.86 -4.97
C GLU A 423 -8.34 -19.96 -4.66
N LEU A 424 -8.76 -19.45 -3.52
CA LEU A 424 -10.18 -19.45 -3.10
C LEU A 424 -11.07 -18.58 -4.01
N VAL A 425 -10.56 -17.46 -4.51
CA VAL A 425 -11.27 -16.67 -5.52
C VAL A 425 -11.54 -17.49 -6.77
N ALA A 426 -10.53 -18.21 -7.26
CA ALA A 426 -10.67 -19.08 -8.42
C ALA A 426 -11.65 -20.24 -8.17
N GLU A 427 -11.58 -20.89 -6.99
CA GLU A 427 -12.48 -21.96 -6.59
C GLU A 427 -13.96 -21.50 -6.52
N VAL A 428 -14.22 -20.38 -5.82
CA VAL A 428 -15.58 -19.83 -5.66
C VAL A 428 -16.15 -19.36 -7.00
N GLN A 429 -15.32 -18.75 -7.84
CA GLN A 429 -15.73 -18.39 -9.20
C GLN A 429 -16.08 -19.62 -10.02
N ASP A 430 -15.27 -20.67 -9.98
CA ASP A 430 -15.51 -21.93 -10.70
C ASP A 430 -16.76 -22.65 -10.17
N GLU A 431 -16.99 -22.68 -8.87
CA GLU A 431 -18.18 -23.24 -8.26
C GLU A 431 -19.46 -22.49 -8.66
N ARG A 432 -19.43 -21.15 -8.65
CA ARG A 432 -20.56 -20.32 -9.10
C ARG A 432 -20.81 -20.45 -10.60
N HIS A 433 -19.76 -20.56 -11.41
CA HIS A 433 -19.89 -20.87 -12.82
C HIS A 433 -20.47 -22.28 -13.04
N LYS A 434 -20.04 -23.27 -12.21
CA LYS A 434 -20.62 -24.62 -12.22
C LYS A 434 -22.10 -24.66 -11.77
N ALA A 435 -22.47 -23.85 -10.80
CA ALA A 435 -23.84 -23.75 -10.29
C ALA A 435 -24.81 -23.01 -11.25
N ALA A 436 -24.30 -21.98 -11.95
CA ALA A 436 -25.08 -21.21 -12.93
C ALA A 436 -25.23 -21.92 -14.28
N ALA A 437 -24.39 -22.91 -14.58
CA ALA A 437 -24.42 -23.69 -15.82
C ALA A 437 -25.09 -25.05 -15.58
N GLY A 438 -26.37 -25.16 -15.93
CA GLY A 438 -26.99 -26.48 -16.08
C GLY A 438 -26.21 -27.34 -17.12
N PRO A 439 -26.23 -28.68 -17.00
CA PRO A 439 -25.26 -29.59 -17.68
C PRO A 439 -25.17 -29.52 -19.22
N ARG A 440 -26.09 -28.84 -19.87
CA ARG A 440 -26.14 -28.72 -21.36
C ARG A 440 -25.48 -27.43 -21.95
N ARG A 441 -25.20 -26.40 -21.15
CA ARG A 441 -24.65 -25.11 -21.65
C ARG A 441 -23.11 -25.03 -21.64
N LYS A 442 -22.41 -25.81 -20.83
CA LYS A 442 -20.94 -25.77 -20.68
C LYS A 442 -20.21 -26.13 -21.97
N ARG A 443 -20.62 -27.21 -22.65
CA ARG A 443 -19.97 -27.65 -23.91
C ARG A 443 -20.13 -26.68 -25.06
N SER A 444 -21.17 -25.86 -25.09
CA SER A 444 -21.39 -24.87 -26.16
C SER A 444 -20.59 -23.57 -25.95
N LYS A 445 -20.35 -23.13 -24.71
CA LYS A 445 -19.54 -21.90 -24.44
C LYS A 445 -18.04 -22.13 -24.65
N GLU A 446 -17.47 -23.22 -24.20
CA GLU A 446 -16.07 -23.57 -24.48
C GLU A 446 -15.81 -23.74 -26.00
N ALA A 447 -16.74 -24.34 -26.73
CA ALA A 447 -16.64 -24.44 -28.18
C ALA A 447 -16.71 -23.08 -28.93
N ALA A 448 -17.29 -22.04 -28.31
CA ALA A 448 -17.39 -20.71 -28.88
C ALA A 448 -16.20 -19.80 -28.51
N MET A 449 -15.35 -20.16 -27.56
CA MET A 449 -14.20 -19.35 -27.17
C MET A 449 -13.11 -19.32 -28.23
N GLY A 450 -12.59 -18.12 -28.51
CA GLY A 450 -11.34 -17.92 -29.22
C GLY A 450 -10.16 -18.15 -28.30
N VAL A 451 -9.08 -18.74 -28.78
CA VAL A 451 -7.88 -19.09 -28.00
C VAL A 451 -6.63 -18.55 -28.67
N GLY A 452 -5.78 -17.89 -27.94
CA GLY A 452 -4.42 -17.50 -28.34
C GLY A 452 -3.40 -17.99 -27.32
N TYR A 453 -2.34 -18.63 -27.76
CA TYR A 453 -1.35 -19.25 -26.91
C TYR A 453 -0.22 -18.30 -26.48
N GLY A 454 0.27 -18.46 -25.26
CA GLY A 454 1.51 -17.85 -24.80
C GLY A 454 2.73 -18.51 -25.41
N LYS A 455 3.89 -17.86 -25.29
CA LYS A 455 5.13 -18.33 -25.91
C LYS A 455 6.36 -18.14 -25.04
N VAL A 456 7.39 -18.88 -25.34
CA VAL A 456 8.77 -18.63 -24.92
C VAL A 456 9.67 -18.63 -26.14
N ILE A 457 10.74 -17.83 -26.09
CA ILE A 457 11.82 -17.86 -27.09
C ILE A 457 12.97 -18.64 -26.45
N LEU A 458 13.44 -19.68 -27.13
CA LEU A 458 14.57 -20.49 -26.70
C LEU A 458 15.90 -19.87 -27.10
N LEU A 459 15.97 -19.36 -28.33
CA LEU A 459 17.15 -18.68 -28.90
C LEU A 459 16.70 -17.63 -29.93
N GLY A 460 17.43 -16.55 -30.10
CA GLY A 460 17.19 -15.56 -31.15
C GLY A 460 16.53 -14.25 -30.72
N GLU A 461 16.32 -14.01 -29.40
CA GLU A 461 15.80 -12.76 -28.91
C GLU A 461 16.61 -11.57 -29.41
N HIS A 462 15.96 -10.44 -29.65
CA HIS A 462 16.48 -9.23 -30.23
C HIS A 462 17.03 -9.39 -31.66
N ALA A 463 17.90 -10.39 -31.94
CA ALA A 463 18.45 -10.63 -33.27
C ALA A 463 17.37 -10.88 -34.33
N VAL A 464 16.25 -11.47 -33.96
CA VAL A 464 15.10 -11.73 -34.85
C VAL A 464 14.50 -10.44 -35.43
N VAL A 465 14.55 -9.32 -34.73
CA VAL A 465 14.08 -8.00 -35.21
C VAL A 465 14.97 -7.48 -36.36
N TYR A 466 16.22 -7.96 -36.43
CA TYR A 466 17.23 -7.60 -37.41
C TYR A 466 17.45 -8.70 -38.47
N GLY A 467 16.42 -9.53 -38.70
CA GLY A 467 16.41 -10.51 -39.79
C GLY A 467 17.22 -11.79 -39.52
N ARG A 468 17.52 -12.12 -38.26
CA ARG A 468 18.15 -13.37 -37.83
C ARG A 468 17.09 -14.37 -37.40
N HIS A 469 17.49 -15.66 -37.29
CA HIS A 469 16.58 -16.72 -36.88
C HIS A 469 16.24 -16.66 -35.40
N ALA A 470 15.07 -17.15 -35.04
CA ALA A 470 14.66 -17.41 -33.65
C ALA A 470 13.96 -18.76 -33.55
N ILE A 471 14.13 -19.43 -32.42
CA ILE A 471 13.40 -20.62 -32.04
C ILE A 471 12.40 -20.22 -30.97
N ALA A 472 11.11 -20.47 -31.22
CA ALA A 472 10.07 -20.19 -30.23
C ALA A 472 9.10 -21.39 -30.12
N ALA A 473 8.60 -21.57 -28.90
CA ALA A 473 7.63 -22.64 -28.60
C ALA A 473 6.44 -22.08 -27.83
N PRO A 474 5.24 -22.60 -28.07
CA PRO A 474 4.07 -22.27 -27.30
C PRO A 474 4.17 -22.87 -25.90
N ILE A 475 3.46 -22.26 -24.95
CA ILE A 475 3.39 -22.71 -23.55
C ILE A 475 1.94 -23.05 -23.19
N PRO A 476 1.70 -23.89 -22.15
CA PRO A 476 0.36 -24.28 -21.72
C PRO A 476 -0.37 -23.17 -20.94
N LEU A 477 -0.09 -21.90 -21.27
CA LEU A 477 -0.82 -20.74 -20.82
C LEU A 477 -1.44 -20.07 -22.05
N ALA A 478 -2.74 -19.79 -21.96
CA ALA A 478 -3.47 -19.18 -23.07
C ALA A 478 -4.27 -17.96 -22.62
N ILE A 479 -4.65 -17.14 -23.60
CA ILE A 479 -5.71 -16.15 -23.42
C ILE A 479 -6.92 -16.69 -24.18
N LYS A 480 -8.07 -16.70 -23.50
CA LYS A 480 -9.35 -17.08 -24.06
C LYS A 480 -10.22 -15.84 -24.21
N ALA A 481 -11.02 -15.76 -25.25
CA ALA A 481 -11.97 -14.67 -25.43
C ALA A 481 -13.34 -15.22 -25.81
N LEU A 482 -14.39 -14.54 -25.36
CA LEU A 482 -15.78 -14.83 -25.70
C LEU A 482 -16.44 -13.56 -26.20
N VAL A 483 -17.24 -13.68 -27.25
CA VAL A 483 -18.07 -12.58 -27.78
C VAL A 483 -19.53 -12.93 -27.55
N GLU A 484 -20.30 -11.98 -27.02
CA GLU A 484 -21.74 -12.08 -26.79
C GLU A 484 -22.43 -10.84 -27.36
N ASP A 485 -23.66 -10.96 -27.85
CA ASP A 485 -24.47 -9.79 -28.24
C ASP A 485 -24.82 -8.97 -26.99
N CYS A 486 -24.89 -7.65 -27.13
CA CYS A 486 -25.40 -6.76 -26.10
C CYS A 486 -26.31 -5.68 -26.74
N ASP A 487 -27.04 -4.94 -25.90
CA ASP A 487 -28.06 -3.99 -26.38
C ASP A 487 -27.41 -2.73 -26.96
N GLU A 488 -26.26 -2.28 -26.47
CA GLU A 488 -25.67 -0.99 -26.83
C GLU A 488 -24.13 -0.97 -26.75
N GLY A 489 -23.49 -0.49 -27.80
CA GLY A 489 -22.04 -0.22 -27.83
C GLY A 489 -21.17 -1.47 -27.89
N ILE A 490 -19.86 -1.26 -27.77
CA ILE A 490 -18.86 -2.34 -27.73
C ILE A 490 -18.18 -2.28 -26.37
N HIS A 491 -18.31 -3.36 -25.59
CA HIS A 491 -17.75 -3.49 -24.27
C HIS A 491 -16.60 -4.51 -24.29
N LEU A 492 -15.40 -4.08 -23.85
CA LEU A 492 -14.25 -4.95 -23.65
C LEU A 492 -14.04 -5.15 -22.14
N LEU A 493 -14.19 -6.38 -21.69
CA LEU A 493 -14.00 -6.76 -20.29
C LEU A 493 -12.83 -7.71 -20.15
N ILE A 494 -11.94 -7.42 -19.21
CA ILE A 494 -10.86 -8.31 -18.79
C ILE A 494 -10.92 -8.44 -17.27
N PRO A 495 -11.80 -9.29 -16.73
CA PRO A 495 -12.11 -9.33 -15.30
C PRO A 495 -10.88 -9.52 -14.43
N ARG A 496 -9.94 -10.40 -14.83
CA ARG A 496 -8.70 -10.68 -14.08
C ARG A 496 -7.78 -9.45 -13.91
N TRP A 497 -7.88 -8.46 -14.81
CA TRP A 497 -7.09 -7.23 -14.77
C TRP A 497 -7.90 -6.03 -14.30
N ASN A 498 -9.14 -6.24 -13.85
CA ASN A 498 -10.10 -5.21 -13.47
C ASN A 498 -10.26 -4.11 -14.54
N VAL A 499 -10.36 -4.55 -15.81
CA VAL A 499 -10.44 -3.69 -16.98
C VAL A 499 -11.84 -3.81 -17.56
N GLU A 500 -12.53 -2.69 -17.65
CA GLU A 500 -13.80 -2.53 -18.35
C GLU A 500 -13.72 -1.26 -19.21
N TYR A 501 -13.79 -1.43 -20.54
CA TYR A 501 -13.80 -0.33 -21.48
C TYR A 501 -15.05 -0.38 -22.36
N ARG A 502 -15.71 0.76 -22.50
CA ARG A 502 -16.64 1.00 -23.60
C ARG A 502 -15.83 1.62 -24.75
N LEU A 503 -15.59 0.83 -25.79
CA LEU A 503 -14.80 1.27 -26.95
C LEU A 503 -15.48 2.46 -27.65
N ALA A 504 -14.73 3.54 -27.82
CA ALA A 504 -15.21 4.70 -28.56
C ALA A 504 -15.45 4.35 -30.03
N SER A 505 -16.59 4.78 -30.57
CA SER A 505 -16.95 4.55 -31.97
C SER A 505 -16.00 5.30 -32.93
N ASN A 506 -15.48 6.46 -32.49
CA ASN A 506 -14.50 7.24 -33.26
C ASN A 506 -13.07 6.74 -32.95
N PRO A 507 -12.30 6.27 -33.95
CA PRO A 507 -10.93 5.78 -33.76
C PRO A 507 -9.97 6.79 -33.10
N ASN A 508 -10.17 8.09 -33.35
CA ASN A 508 -9.31 9.15 -32.80
C ASN A 508 -9.51 9.40 -31.29
N GLU A 509 -10.61 8.95 -30.74
CA GLU A 509 -10.95 9.09 -29.31
C GLU A 509 -10.52 7.88 -28.47
N ARG A 510 -10.05 6.80 -29.11
CA ARG A 510 -9.61 5.57 -28.45
C ARG A 510 -8.32 5.76 -27.69
N ARG A 511 -8.30 5.34 -26.43
CA ARG A 511 -7.13 5.38 -25.55
C ARG A 511 -6.13 4.26 -25.90
N SER A 512 -4.93 4.29 -25.32
CA SER A 512 -3.81 3.41 -25.64
C SER A 512 -4.18 1.91 -25.71
N PHE A 513 -4.99 1.41 -24.76
CA PHE A 513 -5.44 0.00 -24.71
C PHE A 513 -6.63 -0.32 -25.64
N GLU A 514 -7.41 0.69 -26.04
CA GLU A 514 -8.57 0.53 -26.91
C GLU A 514 -8.18 0.47 -28.37
N ARG A 515 -7.05 1.09 -28.75
CA ARG A 515 -6.59 1.19 -30.13
C ARG A 515 -6.35 -0.17 -30.79
N PRO A 516 -5.61 -1.12 -30.18
CA PRO A 516 -5.38 -2.43 -30.77
C PRO A 516 -6.66 -3.24 -30.99
N ALA A 517 -7.53 -3.31 -29.98
CA ALA A 517 -8.81 -4.03 -30.09
C ALA A 517 -9.77 -3.35 -31.06
N GLY A 518 -9.83 -2.02 -31.04
CA GLY A 518 -10.65 -1.24 -31.97
C GLY A 518 -10.22 -1.41 -33.43
N ALA A 519 -8.91 -1.47 -33.70
CA ALA A 519 -8.41 -1.71 -35.05
C ALA A 519 -8.80 -3.09 -35.60
N LEU A 520 -8.83 -4.13 -34.77
CA LEU A 520 -9.33 -5.44 -35.17
C LEU A 520 -10.80 -5.37 -35.63
N LEU A 521 -11.62 -4.63 -34.86
CA LEU A 521 -13.04 -4.45 -35.21
C LEU A 521 -13.23 -3.62 -36.50
N ASP A 522 -12.39 -2.60 -36.68
CA ASP A 522 -12.43 -1.76 -37.88
C ASP A 522 -12.05 -2.59 -39.14
N HIS A 523 -10.99 -3.39 -39.06
CA HIS A 523 -10.59 -4.28 -40.18
C HIS A 523 -11.61 -5.36 -40.50
N LEU A 524 -12.36 -5.84 -39.49
CA LEU A 524 -13.41 -6.83 -39.69
C LEU A 524 -14.77 -6.20 -40.04
N GLY A 525 -14.88 -4.87 -40.10
CA GLY A 525 -16.14 -4.17 -40.37
C GLY A 525 -17.18 -4.28 -39.27
N LEU A 526 -16.75 -4.57 -38.03
CA LEU A 526 -17.62 -4.86 -36.88
C LEU A 526 -17.74 -3.67 -35.90
N SER A 527 -17.12 -2.54 -36.16
CA SER A 527 -17.07 -1.37 -35.26
C SER A 527 -18.41 -0.74 -34.94
N LYS A 528 -19.47 -1.07 -35.70
CA LYS A 528 -20.84 -0.59 -35.51
C LYS A 528 -21.78 -1.63 -34.86
N ARG A 529 -21.27 -2.82 -34.57
CA ARG A 529 -22.05 -3.90 -33.95
C ARG A 529 -21.99 -3.78 -32.44
N ALA A 530 -23.15 -3.82 -31.79
CA ALA A 530 -23.20 -3.86 -30.34
C ALA A 530 -22.79 -5.27 -29.87
N MET A 531 -21.74 -5.35 -29.03
CA MET A 531 -21.23 -6.61 -28.52
C MET A 531 -20.43 -6.44 -27.23
N LYS A 532 -20.37 -7.51 -26.45
CA LYS A 532 -19.50 -7.66 -25.28
C LYS A 532 -18.38 -8.63 -25.62
N ILE A 533 -17.14 -8.19 -25.51
CA ILE A 533 -15.94 -9.01 -25.68
C ILE A 533 -15.37 -9.25 -24.26
N GLU A 534 -15.39 -10.49 -23.82
CA GLU A 534 -14.86 -10.86 -22.52
C GLU A 534 -13.58 -11.68 -22.70
N VAL A 535 -12.48 -11.27 -22.03
CA VAL A 535 -11.15 -11.86 -22.19
C VAL A 535 -10.69 -12.47 -20.88
N PHE A 536 -10.23 -13.71 -20.93
CA PHE A 536 -9.79 -14.52 -19.81
C PHE A 536 -8.30 -14.84 -19.94
N PRO A 537 -7.38 -13.97 -19.42
CA PRO A 537 -5.95 -14.20 -19.50
C PRO A 537 -5.47 -15.21 -18.45
N GLU A 538 -4.82 -16.30 -18.89
CA GLU A 538 -4.01 -17.17 -18.03
C GLU A 538 -2.54 -16.71 -17.99
N ILE A 539 -2.11 -16.00 -19.03
CA ILE A 539 -0.76 -15.44 -19.16
C ILE A 539 -0.59 -14.23 -18.22
N PRO A 540 0.41 -14.19 -17.33
CA PRO A 540 0.70 -13.04 -16.51
C PRO A 540 1.04 -11.80 -17.33
N ARG A 541 0.56 -10.62 -16.87
CA ARG A 541 0.75 -9.36 -17.58
C ARG A 541 2.23 -8.95 -17.60
N SER A 542 2.70 -8.44 -18.75
CA SER A 542 4.04 -7.85 -18.93
C SER A 542 5.23 -8.76 -18.59
N MET A 543 5.06 -10.09 -18.61
CA MET A 543 6.11 -11.06 -18.30
C MET A 543 6.91 -11.56 -19.51
N GLY A 544 6.77 -10.94 -20.68
CA GLY A 544 7.51 -11.35 -21.89
C GLY A 544 7.03 -12.63 -22.56
N LEU A 545 5.87 -13.17 -22.13
CA LEU A 545 5.32 -14.46 -22.57
C LEU A 545 4.31 -14.34 -23.75
N GLY A 546 4.32 -13.24 -24.50
CA GLY A 546 3.50 -13.04 -25.69
C GLY A 546 2.02 -12.72 -25.43
N GLY A 547 1.67 -12.18 -24.24
CA GLY A 547 0.28 -11.95 -23.82
C GLY A 547 -0.51 -10.99 -24.74
N SER A 548 0.10 -9.95 -25.30
CA SER A 548 -0.56 -9.01 -26.21
C SER A 548 -1.02 -9.69 -27.50
N ALA A 549 -0.12 -10.41 -28.16
CA ALA A 549 -0.41 -11.17 -29.37
C ALA A 549 -1.43 -12.29 -29.13
N ALA A 550 -1.30 -13.01 -28.00
CA ALA A 550 -2.26 -14.04 -27.62
C ALA A 550 -3.67 -13.47 -27.41
N MET A 551 -3.78 -12.26 -26.83
CA MET A 551 -5.07 -11.58 -26.67
C MET A 551 -5.67 -11.17 -28.02
N ALA A 552 -4.87 -10.60 -28.92
CA ALA A 552 -5.33 -10.24 -30.27
C ALA A 552 -5.86 -11.45 -31.02
N VAL A 553 -5.12 -12.56 -31.02
CA VAL A 553 -5.53 -13.84 -31.65
C VAL A 553 -6.82 -14.37 -31.02
N ALA A 554 -6.91 -14.37 -29.69
CA ALA A 554 -8.10 -14.85 -28.96
C ALA A 554 -9.34 -14.03 -29.34
N ILE A 555 -9.23 -12.70 -29.37
CA ILE A 555 -10.34 -11.80 -29.76
C ILE A 555 -10.76 -12.06 -31.22
N VAL A 556 -9.81 -12.11 -32.16
CA VAL A 556 -10.13 -12.37 -33.59
C VAL A 556 -10.84 -13.71 -33.75
N ARG A 557 -10.35 -14.77 -33.12
CA ARG A 557 -10.98 -16.10 -33.17
C ARG A 557 -12.35 -16.15 -32.51
N ALA A 558 -12.57 -15.38 -31.43
CA ALA A 558 -13.87 -15.27 -30.81
C ALA A 558 -14.87 -14.52 -31.71
N LEU A 559 -14.43 -13.43 -32.37
CA LEU A 559 -15.22 -12.71 -33.35
C LEU A 559 -15.54 -13.59 -34.56
N ASP A 560 -14.56 -14.34 -35.09
CA ASP A 560 -14.77 -15.28 -36.18
C ASP A 560 -15.83 -16.33 -35.85
N LYS A 561 -15.73 -16.95 -34.66
CA LYS A 561 -16.72 -17.94 -34.22
C LYS A 561 -18.12 -17.37 -34.00
N HIS A 562 -18.20 -16.18 -33.40
CA HIS A 562 -19.48 -15.52 -33.11
C HIS A 562 -20.19 -15.06 -34.40
N PHE A 563 -19.48 -14.35 -35.27
CA PHE A 563 -20.04 -13.81 -36.49
C PHE A 563 -19.94 -14.74 -37.73
N ARG A 564 -19.33 -15.94 -37.54
CA ARG A 564 -19.11 -16.95 -38.60
C ARG A 564 -18.38 -16.42 -39.83
N LEU A 565 -17.30 -15.69 -39.59
CA LEU A 565 -16.54 -15.00 -40.66
C LEU A 565 -15.72 -15.97 -41.51
N LYS A 566 -15.44 -17.20 -40.99
CA LYS A 566 -14.67 -18.27 -41.67
C LYS A 566 -13.23 -17.83 -42.02
N LEU A 567 -12.58 -17.12 -41.12
CA LEU A 567 -11.21 -16.67 -41.28
C LEU A 567 -10.24 -17.86 -41.28
N LYS A 568 -9.25 -17.82 -42.19
CA LYS A 568 -8.12 -18.76 -42.15
C LYS A 568 -7.09 -18.30 -41.13
N ASP A 569 -6.26 -19.22 -40.63
CA ASP A 569 -5.20 -18.89 -39.67
C ASP A 569 -4.25 -17.79 -40.14
N ASP A 570 -3.95 -17.73 -41.45
CA ASP A 570 -3.13 -16.67 -42.05
C ASP A 570 -3.80 -15.28 -41.94
N GLU A 571 -5.13 -15.23 -42.06
CA GLU A 571 -5.90 -13.97 -41.89
C GLU A 571 -5.94 -13.54 -40.44
N VAL A 572 -6.14 -14.52 -39.53
CA VAL A 572 -6.07 -14.30 -38.07
C VAL A 572 -4.69 -13.78 -37.66
N ASN A 573 -3.63 -14.40 -38.19
CA ASN A 573 -2.24 -13.99 -37.94
C ASN A 573 -1.97 -12.55 -38.46
N ARG A 574 -2.41 -12.24 -39.66
CA ARG A 574 -2.27 -10.90 -40.26
C ARG A 574 -3.00 -9.83 -39.42
N LEU A 575 -4.23 -10.10 -38.97
CA LEU A 575 -4.99 -9.18 -38.13
C LEU A 575 -4.34 -8.96 -36.80
N ALA A 576 -3.86 -10.03 -36.15
CA ALA A 576 -3.13 -9.94 -34.90
C ALA A 576 -1.82 -9.14 -35.05
N PHE A 577 -1.12 -9.29 -36.16
CA PHE A 577 0.08 -8.51 -36.46
C PHE A 577 -0.20 -7.00 -36.59
N GLU A 578 -1.30 -6.60 -37.26
CA GLU A 578 -1.71 -5.18 -37.32
C GLU A 578 -2.02 -4.62 -35.93
N SER A 579 -2.64 -5.42 -35.06
CA SER A 579 -2.87 -5.06 -33.65
C SER A 579 -1.56 -4.86 -32.87
N GLU A 580 -0.57 -5.75 -33.08
CA GLU A 580 0.75 -5.68 -32.46
C GLU A 580 1.56 -4.44 -32.93
N LYS A 581 1.44 -4.03 -34.18
CA LYS A 581 2.05 -2.78 -34.69
C LYS A 581 1.58 -1.55 -33.92
N LEU A 582 0.29 -1.51 -33.57
CA LEU A 582 -0.28 -0.41 -32.77
C LEU A 582 0.15 -0.45 -31.31
N ALA A 583 0.37 -1.64 -30.76
CA ALA A 583 0.79 -1.82 -29.36
C ALA A 583 2.29 -1.57 -29.17
N HIS A 584 3.13 -2.02 -30.11
CA HIS A 584 4.59 -2.11 -29.95
C HIS A 584 5.41 -1.38 -31.02
N GLY A 585 4.78 -0.76 -32.00
CA GLY A 585 5.42 -0.01 -33.10
C GLY A 585 6.02 -0.90 -34.18
N ASN A 586 7.13 -1.61 -33.90
CA ASN A 586 7.82 -2.49 -34.87
C ASN A 586 7.97 -3.91 -34.32
N PRO A 587 6.90 -4.72 -34.25
CA PRO A 587 6.99 -6.11 -33.82
C PRO A 587 7.68 -6.95 -34.89
N SER A 588 8.38 -8.03 -34.49
CA SER A 588 9.01 -8.98 -35.42
C SER A 588 8.01 -9.82 -36.22
N GLY A 589 6.80 -9.99 -35.69
CA GLY A 589 5.79 -10.91 -36.23
C GLY A 589 5.87 -12.33 -35.64
N LEU A 590 6.84 -12.60 -34.77
CA LEU A 590 7.01 -13.90 -34.12
C LEU A 590 5.88 -14.21 -33.12
N ASP A 591 5.52 -13.25 -32.26
CA ASP A 591 4.59 -13.44 -31.16
C ASP A 591 3.18 -13.78 -31.67
N ASN A 592 2.67 -13.01 -32.64
CA ASN A 592 1.36 -13.25 -33.26
C ASN A 592 1.32 -14.58 -34.05
N THR A 593 2.41 -14.90 -34.78
CA THR A 593 2.53 -16.15 -35.52
C THR A 593 2.42 -17.35 -34.56
N LEU A 594 3.17 -17.33 -33.45
CA LEU A 594 3.15 -18.43 -32.52
C LEU A 594 1.83 -18.52 -31.72
N ALA A 595 1.27 -17.38 -31.30
CA ALA A 595 -0.03 -17.34 -30.65
C ALA A 595 -1.16 -17.89 -31.56
N CYS A 596 -1.04 -17.69 -32.88
CA CYS A 596 -1.99 -18.17 -33.86
C CYS A 596 -1.84 -19.66 -34.15
N TYR A 597 -0.64 -20.12 -34.51
CA TYR A 597 -0.47 -21.49 -34.96
C TYR A 597 -0.33 -22.52 -33.80
N GLY A 598 0.10 -22.10 -32.61
CA GLY A 598 0.22 -22.95 -31.41
C GLY A 598 1.20 -24.10 -31.56
N LYS A 599 2.24 -23.94 -32.38
CA LYS A 599 3.28 -24.97 -32.65
C LYS A 599 4.67 -24.36 -32.51
N ALA A 600 5.63 -25.18 -32.10
CA ALA A 600 7.04 -24.75 -32.09
C ALA A 600 7.50 -24.46 -33.53
N LEU A 601 8.26 -23.38 -33.69
CA LEU A 601 8.69 -22.94 -35.03
C LEU A 601 10.06 -22.27 -35.01
N VAL A 602 10.70 -22.29 -36.17
CA VAL A 602 11.82 -21.44 -36.54
C VAL A 602 11.24 -20.24 -37.28
N PHE A 603 11.64 -19.05 -36.85
CA PHE A 603 11.15 -17.81 -37.41
C PHE A 603 12.30 -16.90 -37.83
N ARG A 604 12.16 -16.21 -38.95
CA ARG A 604 13.04 -15.11 -39.36
C ARG A 604 12.19 -14.00 -39.97
N ALA A 605 12.37 -12.78 -39.42
CA ALA A 605 11.67 -11.61 -39.96
C ALA A 605 12.13 -11.31 -41.39
N GLY A 606 11.18 -10.93 -42.26
CA GLY A 606 11.40 -10.61 -43.68
C GLY A 606 10.08 -10.33 -44.39
N ASP A 607 10.13 -10.08 -45.68
CA ASP A 607 8.94 -9.87 -46.52
C ASP A 607 9.02 -10.77 -47.74
N PRO A 608 8.38 -11.95 -47.76
CA PRO A 608 7.61 -12.56 -46.64
C PRO A 608 8.53 -13.11 -45.52
N PRO A 609 8.02 -13.27 -44.28
CA PRO A 609 8.77 -13.88 -43.20
C PRO A 609 8.96 -15.39 -43.42
N LEU A 610 10.12 -15.93 -42.98
CA LEU A 610 10.32 -17.37 -42.92
C LEU A 610 9.62 -17.93 -41.67
N VAL A 611 8.74 -18.90 -41.85
CA VAL A 611 8.03 -19.61 -40.79
C VAL A 611 8.11 -21.09 -41.06
N GLU A 612 8.97 -21.81 -40.36
CA GLU A 612 9.16 -23.27 -40.53
C GLU A 612 8.75 -24.00 -39.23
N PRO A 613 7.87 -25.01 -39.33
CA PRO A 613 7.54 -25.84 -38.17
C PRO A 613 8.79 -26.53 -37.63
N LEU A 614 9.03 -26.42 -36.33
CA LEU A 614 10.10 -27.16 -35.65
C LEU A 614 9.53 -28.42 -35.01
N ASN A 615 9.99 -29.60 -35.48
CA ASN A 615 9.56 -30.84 -34.91
C ASN A 615 10.39 -31.15 -33.65
N ILE A 616 9.73 -31.13 -32.50
CA ILE A 616 10.29 -31.58 -31.23
C ILE A 616 9.87 -33.03 -31.03
N ARG A 617 10.83 -33.95 -31.10
CA ARG A 617 10.55 -35.38 -31.04
C ARG A 617 9.99 -35.83 -29.69
N GLU A 618 10.58 -35.34 -28.63
CA GLU A 618 10.15 -35.58 -27.25
C GLU A 618 9.93 -34.24 -26.57
N PRO A 619 8.85 -34.08 -25.76
CA PRO A 619 8.60 -32.81 -25.06
C PRO A 619 9.78 -32.45 -24.15
N ILE A 620 10.32 -31.23 -24.31
CA ILE A 620 11.47 -30.75 -23.55
C ILE A 620 11.00 -30.28 -22.18
N PRO A 621 11.47 -30.91 -21.06
CA PRO A 621 11.18 -30.44 -19.73
C PRO A 621 11.82 -29.06 -19.47
N ALA A 622 11.03 -28.09 -19.05
CA ALA A 622 11.51 -26.73 -18.83
C ALA A 622 10.80 -26.04 -17.66
N VAL A 623 11.41 -25.01 -17.14
CA VAL A 623 10.84 -24.16 -16.09
C VAL A 623 10.83 -22.70 -16.56
N ILE A 624 9.68 -22.06 -16.46
CA ILE A 624 9.54 -20.62 -16.64
C ILE A 624 9.68 -19.97 -15.26
N GLY A 625 10.76 -19.22 -15.03
CA GLY A 625 10.95 -18.40 -13.83
C GLY A 625 10.52 -16.97 -14.09
N MET A 626 9.73 -16.37 -13.21
CA MET A 626 9.20 -15.01 -13.36
C MET A 626 9.73 -14.11 -12.27
N THR A 627 10.31 -12.97 -12.67
CA THR A 627 10.95 -12.02 -11.73
C THR A 627 9.96 -11.19 -10.92
N GLY A 628 8.69 -11.12 -11.34
CA GLY A 628 7.70 -10.20 -10.77
C GLY A 628 7.87 -8.74 -11.21
N LEU A 629 8.93 -8.41 -11.95
CA LEU A 629 9.13 -7.08 -12.53
C LEU A 629 8.54 -7.06 -13.95
N GLU A 630 7.80 -6.00 -14.26
CA GLU A 630 7.24 -5.83 -15.60
C GLU A 630 8.36 -5.64 -16.64
N GLY A 631 8.37 -6.48 -17.67
CA GLY A 631 9.28 -6.33 -18.80
C GLY A 631 8.86 -5.17 -19.71
N LEU A 632 9.66 -4.12 -19.75
CA LEU A 632 9.42 -2.94 -20.60
C LEU A 632 9.95 -3.18 -22.04
N THR A 633 9.41 -4.18 -22.73
CA THR A 633 9.88 -4.65 -24.06
C THR A 633 10.10 -3.52 -25.06
N ALA A 634 9.15 -2.60 -25.18
CA ALA A 634 9.28 -1.47 -26.14
C ALA A 634 10.48 -0.57 -25.83
N LYS A 635 10.73 -0.28 -24.55
CA LYS A 635 11.85 0.54 -24.09
C LYS A 635 13.20 -0.17 -24.30
N THR A 636 13.25 -1.47 -24.04
CA THR A 636 14.48 -2.28 -24.16
C THR A 636 14.85 -2.48 -25.64
N VAL A 637 13.87 -2.79 -26.50
CA VAL A 637 14.07 -2.88 -27.95
C VAL A 637 14.47 -1.52 -28.53
N GLY A 638 13.90 -0.41 -28.04
CA GLY A 638 14.28 0.94 -28.42
C GLY A 638 15.75 1.25 -28.13
N ARG A 639 16.22 0.94 -26.90
CA ARG A 639 17.63 1.13 -26.52
C ARG A 639 18.60 0.32 -27.37
N VAL A 640 18.27 -0.94 -27.66
CA VAL A 640 19.11 -1.77 -28.54
C VAL A 640 19.17 -1.17 -29.94
N ARG A 641 18.07 -0.63 -30.45
CA ARG A 641 18.02 0.06 -31.75
C ARG A 641 18.89 1.31 -31.77
N GLU A 642 18.78 2.16 -30.76
CA GLU A 642 19.61 3.37 -30.63
C GLU A 642 21.10 3.02 -30.60
N ALA A 643 21.47 2.04 -29.79
CA ALA A 643 22.85 1.57 -29.69
C ALA A 643 23.35 0.92 -30.99
N TRP A 644 22.53 0.15 -31.69
CA TRP A 644 22.82 -0.39 -33.02
C TRP A 644 23.00 0.72 -34.07
N GLN A 645 22.21 1.80 -33.99
CA GLN A 645 22.40 2.95 -34.89
C GLN A 645 23.71 3.68 -34.63
N GLN A 646 24.22 3.70 -33.40
CA GLN A 646 25.48 4.33 -33.02
C GLN A 646 26.69 3.49 -33.44
N ASP A 647 26.64 2.16 -33.27
CA ASP A 647 27.71 1.24 -33.69
C ASP A 647 27.13 -0.01 -34.37
N ASN A 648 26.70 0.18 -35.59
CA ASN A 648 26.09 -0.87 -36.40
C ASN A 648 27.00 -2.11 -36.53
N LYS A 649 28.33 -1.91 -36.80
CA LYS A 649 29.25 -3.04 -36.98
C LYS A 649 29.42 -3.93 -35.79
N LEU A 650 29.39 -3.38 -34.59
CA LEU A 650 29.49 -4.14 -33.35
C LEU A 650 28.23 -4.95 -33.11
N TYR A 651 27.08 -4.30 -33.21
CA TYR A 651 25.81 -4.95 -32.93
C TYR A 651 25.43 -6.02 -33.96
N GLU A 652 25.73 -5.79 -35.26
CA GLU A 652 25.54 -6.82 -36.30
C GLU A 652 26.32 -8.10 -35.97
N ARG A 653 27.58 -7.98 -35.50
CA ARG A 653 28.36 -9.15 -35.09
C ARG A 653 27.74 -9.90 -33.92
N ILE A 654 27.14 -9.19 -32.93
CA ILE A 654 26.46 -9.83 -31.83
C ILE A 654 25.21 -10.57 -32.34
N PHE A 655 24.44 -9.95 -33.23
CA PHE A 655 23.27 -10.58 -33.83
C PHE A 655 23.65 -11.80 -34.70
N ASP A 656 24.74 -11.75 -35.45
CA ASP A 656 25.25 -12.88 -36.22
C ASP A 656 25.69 -14.05 -35.30
N GLN A 657 26.28 -13.77 -34.15
CA GLN A 657 26.63 -14.80 -33.19
C GLN A 657 25.36 -15.42 -32.57
N ILE A 658 24.35 -14.63 -32.20
CA ILE A 658 23.07 -15.15 -31.73
C ILE A 658 22.41 -16.02 -32.80
N ASP A 659 22.49 -15.62 -34.08
CA ASP A 659 21.99 -16.42 -35.21
C ASP A 659 22.70 -17.76 -35.34
N ALA A 660 24.02 -17.76 -35.26
CA ALA A 660 24.83 -18.99 -35.28
C ALA A 660 24.48 -19.95 -34.14
N LEU A 661 24.25 -19.42 -32.93
CA LEU A 661 23.76 -20.21 -31.78
C LEU A 661 22.37 -20.77 -32.06
N THR A 662 21.49 -19.97 -32.68
CA THR A 662 20.11 -20.39 -33.00
C THR A 662 20.09 -21.53 -34.02
N LEU A 663 20.88 -21.42 -35.11
CA LEU A 663 20.98 -22.48 -36.12
C LEU A 663 21.52 -23.79 -35.53
N ARG A 664 22.50 -23.72 -34.63
CA ARG A 664 22.99 -24.91 -33.90
C ARG A 664 21.93 -25.44 -32.92
N GLY A 665 21.15 -24.56 -32.29
CA GLY A 665 20.03 -24.95 -31.40
C GLY A 665 18.93 -25.70 -32.14
N ILE A 666 18.63 -25.35 -33.41
CA ILE A 666 17.69 -26.13 -34.24
C ILE A 666 18.18 -27.54 -34.39
N GLN A 667 19.46 -27.75 -34.71
CA GLN A 667 20.05 -29.08 -34.85
C GLN A 667 20.01 -29.88 -33.54
N ALA A 668 20.39 -29.23 -32.42
CA ALA A 668 20.37 -29.83 -31.09
C ALA A 668 18.94 -30.33 -30.71
N ILE A 669 17.91 -29.54 -31.01
CA ILE A 669 16.51 -29.92 -30.76
C ILE A 669 16.10 -31.13 -31.67
N GLN A 670 16.48 -31.11 -32.95
CA GLN A 670 16.17 -32.19 -33.87
C GLN A 670 16.84 -33.51 -33.50
N ASP A 671 18.06 -33.43 -32.92
CA ASP A 671 18.84 -34.59 -32.46
C ASP A 671 18.53 -34.98 -31.00
N ASN A 672 17.61 -34.26 -30.31
CA ASN A 672 17.28 -34.45 -28.92
C ASN A 672 18.49 -34.27 -27.95
N ASP A 673 19.47 -33.45 -28.33
CA ASP A 673 20.67 -33.14 -27.54
C ASP A 673 20.42 -31.94 -26.61
N LEU A 674 19.72 -32.20 -25.49
CA LEU A 674 19.37 -31.21 -24.49
C LEU A 674 20.61 -30.58 -23.78
N PRO A 675 21.69 -31.34 -23.49
CA PRO A 675 22.92 -30.75 -22.95
C PRO A 675 23.53 -29.69 -23.87
N THR A 676 23.64 -29.96 -25.16
CA THR A 676 24.12 -28.94 -26.15
C THR A 676 23.19 -27.75 -26.22
N LEU A 677 21.87 -27.98 -26.27
CA LEU A 677 20.89 -26.88 -26.26
C LEU A 677 21.05 -26.00 -25.01
N GLY A 678 21.24 -26.59 -23.84
CA GLY A 678 21.48 -25.86 -22.58
C GLY A 678 22.74 -25.00 -22.61
N GLN A 679 23.85 -25.54 -23.15
CA GLN A 679 25.08 -24.78 -23.32
C GLN A 679 24.88 -23.57 -24.27
N LEU A 680 24.20 -23.76 -25.40
CA LEU A 680 23.90 -22.69 -26.35
C LEU A 680 23.03 -21.60 -25.70
N MET A 681 22.04 -21.99 -24.89
CA MET A 681 21.22 -21.05 -24.13
C MET A 681 22.05 -20.22 -23.13
N ASN A 682 23.00 -20.84 -22.43
CA ASN A 682 23.87 -20.15 -21.49
C ASN A 682 24.79 -19.14 -22.20
N ILE A 683 25.34 -19.51 -23.38
CA ILE A 683 26.14 -18.57 -24.21
C ILE A 683 25.26 -17.43 -24.70
N CYS A 684 24.04 -17.74 -25.16
CA CYS A 684 23.08 -16.72 -25.61
C CYS A 684 22.73 -15.72 -24.49
N GLN A 685 22.57 -16.19 -23.23
CA GLN A 685 22.38 -15.31 -22.08
C GLN A 685 23.51 -14.30 -21.94
N GLY A 686 24.76 -14.72 -22.14
CA GLY A 686 25.92 -13.81 -22.17
C GLY A 686 25.82 -12.75 -23.28
N MET A 687 25.36 -13.12 -24.48
CA MET A 687 25.14 -12.18 -25.57
C MET A 687 23.99 -11.19 -25.25
N LEU A 688 22.90 -11.65 -24.65
CA LEU A 688 21.78 -10.82 -24.22
C LEU A 688 22.21 -9.85 -23.09
N ASN A 689 23.13 -10.28 -22.23
CA ASN A 689 23.74 -9.42 -21.23
C ASN A 689 24.65 -8.35 -21.90
N ALA A 690 25.43 -8.73 -22.91
CA ALA A 690 26.21 -7.77 -23.70
C ALA A 690 25.33 -6.73 -24.42
N LEU A 691 24.12 -7.08 -24.83
CA LEU A 691 23.12 -6.15 -25.35
C LEU A 691 22.45 -5.29 -24.27
N GLN A 692 22.81 -5.49 -22.97
CA GLN A 692 22.28 -4.77 -21.81
C GLN A 692 20.75 -4.90 -21.66
N VAL A 693 20.20 -6.05 -22.01
CA VAL A 693 18.76 -6.34 -21.90
C VAL A 693 18.41 -7.21 -20.69
N SER A 694 19.41 -7.79 -20.00
CA SER A 694 19.23 -8.52 -18.74
C SER A 694 19.22 -7.57 -17.55
N THR A 695 18.52 -7.97 -16.47
CA THR A 695 18.50 -7.26 -15.18
C THR A 695 19.12 -8.13 -14.09
N PRO A 696 19.52 -7.55 -12.94
CA PRO A 696 20.04 -8.33 -11.81
C PRO A 696 19.11 -9.47 -11.37
N GLU A 697 17.79 -9.25 -11.41
CA GLU A 697 16.79 -10.27 -11.06
C GLU A 697 16.77 -11.40 -12.08
N LEU A 698 16.81 -11.11 -13.38
CA LEU A 698 16.89 -12.11 -14.43
C LEU A 698 18.18 -12.95 -14.30
N GLU A 699 19.33 -12.31 -14.08
CA GLU A 699 20.60 -13.00 -13.84
C GLU A 699 20.53 -13.90 -12.60
N LYS A 700 19.92 -13.39 -11.52
CA LYS A 700 19.75 -14.17 -10.28
C LYS A 700 18.90 -15.40 -10.49
N VAL A 701 17.76 -15.29 -11.19
CA VAL A 701 16.89 -16.44 -11.46
C VAL A 701 17.56 -17.43 -12.40
N CYS A 702 18.30 -16.97 -13.42
CA CYS A 702 19.09 -17.84 -14.29
C CYS A 702 20.20 -18.60 -13.52
N ALA A 703 20.89 -17.93 -12.60
CA ALA A 703 21.91 -18.57 -11.76
C ALA A 703 21.30 -19.65 -10.87
N ILE A 704 20.20 -19.31 -10.14
CA ILE A 704 19.49 -20.26 -9.30
C ILE A 704 19.06 -21.49 -10.11
N ALA A 705 18.50 -21.30 -11.30
CA ALA A 705 18.07 -22.42 -12.14
C ALA A 705 19.24 -23.36 -12.50
N ARG A 706 20.39 -22.79 -12.92
CA ARG A 706 21.60 -23.55 -13.28
C ARG A 706 22.22 -24.29 -12.09
N GLU A 707 22.29 -23.63 -10.93
CA GLU A 707 22.83 -24.22 -9.70
C GLU A 707 21.99 -25.38 -9.16
N ASN A 708 20.71 -25.46 -9.55
CA ASN A 708 19.78 -26.49 -9.09
C ASN A 708 19.37 -27.50 -10.19
N GLY A 709 20.20 -27.65 -11.22
CA GLY A 709 20.12 -28.77 -12.17
C GLY A 709 19.54 -28.43 -13.54
N ALA A 710 19.27 -27.13 -13.85
CA ALA A 710 18.97 -26.78 -15.22
C ALA A 710 20.22 -26.92 -16.13
N LEU A 711 20.09 -27.57 -17.28
CA LEU A 711 21.15 -27.68 -18.29
C LEU A 711 21.55 -26.31 -18.88
N GLY A 712 20.56 -25.43 -19.01
CA GLY A 712 20.74 -24.06 -19.43
C GLY A 712 19.56 -23.16 -19.03
N ALA A 713 19.85 -21.89 -18.79
CA ALA A 713 18.84 -20.91 -18.40
C ALA A 713 19.17 -19.54 -19.01
N LYS A 714 18.17 -18.87 -19.53
CA LYS A 714 18.29 -17.53 -20.11
C LYS A 714 16.98 -16.74 -20.05
N LEU A 715 17.05 -15.43 -20.13
CA LEU A 715 15.86 -14.60 -20.29
C LEU A 715 15.07 -14.99 -21.54
N THR A 716 13.75 -14.83 -21.53
CA THR A 716 12.89 -15.00 -22.70
C THR A 716 12.08 -13.74 -22.98
N GLY A 717 12.03 -13.34 -24.24
CA GLY A 717 11.34 -12.12 -24.68
C GLY A 717 12.24 -10.89 -24.70
N GLY A 718 11.68 -9.70 -24.45
CA GLY A 718 12.37 -8.43 -24.63
C GLY A 718 13.37 -8.03 -23.54
N GLY A 719 13.44 -8.74 -22.42
CA GLY A 719 14.28 -8.35 -21.28
C GLY A 719 13.78 -7.10 -20.53
N GLY A 720 14.66 -6.53 -19.69
CA GLY A 720 14.31 -5.40 -18.83
C GLY A 720 13.39 -5.76 -17.66
N GLY A 721 13.28 -7.04 -17.31
CA GLY A 721 12.33 -7.70 -16.41
C GLY A 721 11.65 -8.87 -17.10
N GLY A 722 10.53 -9.35 -16.56
CA GLY A 722 9.76 -10.45 -17.14
C GLY A 722 10.22 -11.83 -16.69
N SER A 723 10.49 -12.74 -17.64
CA SER A 723 10.70 -14.17 -17.35
C SER A 723 12.02 -14.71 -17.89
N ILE A 724 12.44 -15.83 -17.31
CA ILE A 724 13.49 -16.71 -17.85
C ILE A 724 12.87 -18.01 -18.33
N ILE A 725 13.58 -18.72 -19.21
CA ILE A 725 13.34 -20.11 -19.55
C ILE A 725 14.58 -20.93 -19.18
N ALA A 726 14.37 -22.02 -18.44
CA ALA A 726 15.39 -22.98 -18.07
C ALA A 726 15.00 -24.36 -18.57
N ILE A 727 15.90 -25.10 -19.24
CA ILE A 727 15.65 -26.47 -19.68
C ILE A 727 16.31 -27.46 -18.70
N CYS A 728 15.64 -28.58 -18.48
CA CYS A 728 16.05 -29.64 -17.53
C CYS A 728 16.23 -30.97 -18.23
N ASP A 729 16.99 -31.87 -17.60
CA ASP A 729 17.13 -33.26 -18.04
C ASP A 729 16.16 -34.14 -17.21
N GLY A 730 14.86 -34.07 -17.55
CA GLY A 730 13.79 -34.85 -16.88
C GLY A 730 13.11 -34.05 -15.75
N ASP A 731 13.56 -34.20 -14.50
CA ASP A 731 12.89 -33.61 -13.33
C ASP A 731 13.08 -32.10 -13.25
N THR A 732 11.95 -31.38 -13.20
CA THR A 732 11.92 -29.90 -13.08
C THR A 732 11.77 -29.42 -11.63
N GLU A 733 11.40 -30.30 -10.69
CA GLU A 733 11.03 -29.91 -9.33
C GLU A 733 12.18 -29.26 -8.53
N PRO A 734 13.44 -29.72 -8.62
CA PRO A 734 14.56 -29.05 -7.93
C PRO A 734 14.70 -27.58 -8.34
N VAL A 735 14.58 -27.30 -9.64
CA VAL A 735 14.66 -25.94 -10.19
C VAL A 735 13.45 -25.09 -9.75
N VAL A 736 12.24 -25.67 -9.82
CA VAL A 736 11.00 -24.99 -9.39
C VAL A 736 11.06 -24.64 -7.91
N SER A 737 11.42 -25.60 -7.07
CA SER A 737 11.52 -25.40 -5.62
C SER A 737 12.58 -24.36 -5.25
N ALA A 738 13.74 -24.36 -5.89
CA ALA A 738 14.81 -23.39 -5.63
C ALA A 738 14.41 -21.95 -6.04
N ILE A 739 13.79 -21.78 -7.21
CA ILE A 739 13.30 -20.47 -7.66
C ILE A 739 12.21 -19.94 -6.70
N ARG A 740 11.28 -20.79 -6.27
CA ARG A 740 10.23 -20.42 -5.31
C ARG A 740 10.79 -20.07 -3.93
N ALA A 741 11.76 -20.84 -3.45
CA ALA A 741 12.44 -20.57 -2.18
C ALA A 741 13.18 -19.21 -2.17
N ALA A 742 13.66 -18.77 -3.34
CA ALA A 742 14.28 -17.46 -3.51
C ALA A 742 13.27 -16.29 -3.65
N GLY A 743 11.95 -16.57 -3.54
CA GLY A 743 10.89 -15.57 -3.58
C GLY A 743 10.35 -15.24 -4.99
N PHE A 744 10.74 -15.99 -6.01
CA PHE A 744 10.27 -15.81 -7.37
C PHE A 744 9.16 -16.82 -7.71
N GLN A 745 8.39 -16.56 -8.78
CA GLN A 745 7.42 -17.52 -9.28
C GLN A 745 8.09 -18.49 -10.27
N ALA A 746 7.69 -19.75 -10.25
CA ALA A 746 8.18 -20.78 -11.17
C ALA A 746 7.03 -21.68 -11.64
N LEU A 747 7.01 -21.95 -12.95
CA LEU A 747 6.04 -22.81 -13.63
C LEU A 747 6.77 -23.91 -14.40
N PRO A 748 6.58 -25.19 -14.07
CA PRO A 748 7.08 -26.30 -14.89
C PRO A 748 6.26 -26.41 -16.18
N VAL A 749 6.92 -26.61 -17.32
CA VAL A 749 6.29 -26.78 -18.63
C VAL A 749 6.99 -27.86 -19.45
N HIS A 750 6.30 -28.42 -20.44
CA HIS A 750 6.87 -29.35 -21.42
C HIS A 750 6.72 -28.70 -22.81
N LEU A 751 7.83 -28.24 -23.39
CA LEU A 751 7.81 -27.60 -24.70
C LEU A 751 7.70 -28.66 -25.81
N GLY A 752 6.80 -28.42 -26.76
CA GLY A 752 6.51 -29.38 -27.83
C GLY A 752 5.42 -30.40 -27.50
N ALA A 753 4.84 -30.37 -26.28
CA ALA A 753 3.66 -31.16 -25.95
C ALA A 753 2.43 -30.64 -26.72
N ASP A 754 1.48 -31.50 -27.02
CA ASP A 754 0.22 -31.15 -27.68
C ASP A 754 -0.64 -30.33 -26.70
N LEU A 755 -0.93 -29.04 -27.06
CA LEU A 755 -1.70 -28.14 -26.25
C LEU A 755 -3.22 -28.33 -26.35
N ASN A 756 -3.70 -29.19 -27.23
CA ASN A 756 -5.14 -29.46 -27.43
C ASN A 756 -5.75 -30.42 -26.40
N GLY A 757 -4.96 -30.90 -25.45
CA GLY A 757 -5.37 -31.87 -24.42
C GLY A 757 -5.22 -31.39 -22.97
N ALA A 758 -4.81 -30.11 -22.70
CA ALA A 758 -4.61 -29.58 -21.37
C ALA A 758 -5.72 -28.59 -20.97
#